data_526abc0a423604aff3d0bd4eff2f1c38
#
_entry.id   526abc0a423604aff3d0bd4eff2f1c38
#
_cell.length_a   1.000
_cell.length_b   1.000
_cell.length_c   1.000
_cell.angle_alpha   90.00
_cell.angle_beta   90.00
_cell.angle_gamma   90.00
#
_symmetry.space_group_name_H-M   'P 1'
#
loop_
_entity.id
_entity.type
_entity.pdbx_description
1 polymer ?
#
loop_
_entity_poly.entity_id
_entity_poly.type
_entity_poly.pdbx_seq_one_letter_code
_entity_poly.pdbx_strand_id
1 'polypeptide(L)'
;MANIHPPKQQDMKYLHLLAQSFPNISEASMEIINLQAILHLPKGTEHFLADIHGEYEAFQHILKNASGNIQRKVNELFGNTMRESDMKELCTLIYYPDQKLELIKAAEPNIIDWYRITLHQLVSVCRLVASKYTHSKVRKSLPHDFSYIIQELLHERTDDANKADYVNVIIDTIISTGRADDFIVAISNVIQRLSIDQLHILGDIYDRGPGAHIIMDTLSSYHSWDIQLGNHDILWMGALAGNRACQCNVIRLSLRYANLATLEEGYGINLVPLATFAMETYGDDPCEEFVPKIASADSARIDQKTSRLAALMHKAITIIQFKEEATIIKRNPAWKMSDRLLFNKIDYQKGTILLDGKEYELKSNSFPTIDPRHPDRLTPEEKQLMDKLNHSFQVSEKLHKHIRMLLQHGCMYAIYNNNLLFHASIPLNADGTLKEVEIAPDMKCSGKELLYNIGMMIRTAFQTDSSAEERTYATDYFLYLWCGPDSPLFDKSKMATFERYFIADKATHNEEKGNYFKLRDDEQIVDNIMDAFGVKGENRHIINGHVPVHVCNGENPVKANGKLMVIDGGFSQAYHKETGIAGYTLVYHSRGFVLVQHEPFTSTLDAIQKCTDIKSTTQIVEMSAHRMRVADTDIGRELSKQINDLQQLLYAYRHGYIKEAMSNK
;
A
#
# COMPACT_ATOMS: atom_id res chain seq x y z
N MET A 1 35.77 -21.10 8.60
CA MET A 1 35.67 -20.58 9.99
C MET A 1 36.29 -19.18 9.95
N ALA A 2 35.53 -18.14 10.22
CA ALA A 2 36.06 -16.80 10.35
C ALA A 2 37.08 -16.77 11.48
N ASN A 3 38.21 -16.06 11.31
CA ASN A 3 39.18 -15.83 12.39
C ASN A 3 38.51 -14.98 13.46
N ILE A 4 37.99 -15.65 14.51
CA ILE A 4 37.37 -14.98 15.65
C ILE A 4 38.50 -14.39 16.46
N HIS A 5 38.59 -13.08 16.54
CA HIS A 5 39.58 -12.35 17.31
C HIS A 5 39.03 -12.14 18.74
N PRO A 6 39.92 -11.96 19.76
CA PRO A 6 39.50 -11.58 21.10
C PRO A 6 38.57 -10.36 21.05
N PRO A 7 37.47 -10.38 21.84
CA PRO A 7 36.54 -9.25 21.87
C PRO A 7 37.25 -7.99 22.35
N LYS A 8 37.00 -6.86 21.65
CA LYS A 8 37.53 -5.56 22.09
C LYS A 8 36.81 -5.12 23.35
N GLN A 9 37.47 -4.31 24.18
CA GLN A 9 36.93 -3.82 25.44
C GLN A 9 35.57 -3.07 25.23
N GLN A 10 35.36 -2.46 24.08
CA GLN A 10 34.11 -1.81 23.71
C GLN A 10 32.97 -2.81 23.48
N ASP A 11 33.27 -4.02 23.04
CA ASP A 11 32.28 -5.05 22.70
C ASP A 11 31.82 -5.84 23.96
N MET A 12 32.60 -5.78 25.06
CA MET A 12 32.32 -6.52 26.27
C MET A 12 30.95 -6.19 26.91
N LYS A 13 30.57 -4.90 26.91
CA LYS A 13 29.25 -4.49 27.43
C LYS A 13 28.11 -5.13 26.64
N TYR A 14 28.24 -5.17 25.34
CA TYR A 14 27.26 -5.79 24.44
C TYR A 14 27.21 -7.31 24.63
N LEU A 15 28.37 -7.96 24.72
CA LEU A 15 28.45 -9.40 25.00
C LEU A 15 27.87 -9.78 26.38
N HIS A 16 28.02 -8.94 27.39
CA HIS A 16 27.35 -9.14 28.69
C HIS A 16 25.81 -9.03 28.60
N LEU A 17 25.29 -8.12 27.76
CA LEU A 17 23.84 -8.03 27.50
C LEU A 17 23.36 -9.27 26.73
N LEU A 18 24.11 -9.70 25.71
CA LEU A 18 23.80 -10.88 24.92
C LEU A 18 23.82 -12.17 25.78
N ALA A 19 24.74 -12.25 26.76
CA ALA A 19 24.84 -13.33 27.73
C ALA A 19 23.59 -13.45 28.62
N GLN A 20 22.79 -12.43 28.80
CA GLN A 20 21.51 -12.52 29.53
C GLN A 20 20.48 -13.34 28.74
N SER A 21 20.50 -13.27 27.41
CA SER A 21 19.60 -14.03 26.54
C SER A 21 20.13 -15.43 26.20
N PHE A 22 21.47 -15.61 26.23
CA PHE A 22 22.13 -16.87 25.91
C PHE A 22 23.19 -17.17 27.01
N PRO A 23 22.74 -17.60 28.20
CA PRO A 23 23.54 -17.58 29.42
C PRO A 23 24.68 -18.61 29.47
N ASN A 24 24.76 -19.56 28.53
CA ASN A 24 25.77 -20.60 28.48
C ASN A 24 26.14 -21.01 27.05
N ILE A 25 27.23 -21.77 26.91
CA ILE A 25 27.73 -22.29 25.63
C ILE A 25 26.69 -23.11 24.91
N SER A 26 25.88 -23.91 25.61
CA SER A 26 24.88 -24.79 25.00
C SER A 26 23.79 -23.95 24.29
N GLU A 27 23.23 -22.96 24.96
CA GLU A 27 22.16 -22.12 24.38
C GLU A 27 22.66 -21.26 23.23
N ALA A 28 23.84 -20.63 23.39
CA ALA A 28 24.45 -19.85 22.30
C ALA A 28 24.78 -20.73 21.08
N SER A 29 25.28 -21.95 21.29
CA SER A 29 25.59 -22.89 20.22
C SER A 29 24.33 -23.39 19.53
N MET A 30 23.25 -23.67 20.28
CA MET A 30 21.96 -24.11 19.74
C MET A 30 21.37 -23.03 18.84
N GLU A 31 21.42 -21.76 19.27
CA GLU A 31 20.91 -20.66 18.46
C GLU A 31 21.75 -20.44 17.18
N ILE A 32 23.08 -20.55 17.25
CA ILE A 32 23.90 -20.50 16.03
C ILE A 32 23.49 -21.60 15.04
N ILE A 33 23.27 -22.83 15.50
CA ILE A 33 22.83 -23.95 14.64
C ILE A 33 21.47 -23.63 14.02
N ASN A 34 20.53 -23.11 14.81
CA ASN A 34 19.21 -22.70 14.36
C ASN A 34 19.30 -21.60 13.27
N LEU A 35 20.04 -20.53 13.53
CA LEU A 35 20.21 -19.42 12.59
C LEU A 35 20.92 -19.86 11.30
N GLN A 36 21.95 -20.73 11.41
CA GLN A 36 22.61 -21.32 10.25
C GLN A 36 21.66 -22.15 9.39
N ALA A 37 20.79 -22.94 10.02
CA ALA A 37 19.77 -23.72 9.29
C ALA A 37 18.77 -22.80 8.56
N ILE A 38 18.34 -21.70 9.21
CA ILE A 38 17.44 -20.70 8.60
C ILE A 38 18.06 -20.07 7.35
N LEU A 39 19.34 -19.74 7.36
CA LEU A 39 20.04 -19.15 6.20
C LEU A 39 19.98 -20.04 4.95
N HIS A 40 19.81 -21.35 5.10
CA HIS A 40 19.74 -22.30 3.99
C HIS A 40 18.32 -22.54 3.43
N LEU A 41 17.29 -21.99 4.10
CA LEU A 41 15.92 -22.07 3.59
C LEU A 41 15.75 -21.20 2.34
N PRO A 42 14.78 -21.52 1.47
CA PRO A 42 14.41 -20.65 0.36
C PRO A 42 13.98 -19.27 0.86
N LYS A 43 14.31 -18.23 0.07
CA LYS A 43 13.79 -16.88 0.27
C LYS A 43 12.26 -16.90 0.35
N GLY A 44 11.70 -16.14 1.28
CA GLY A 44 10.26 -15.91 1.39
C GLY A 44 9.67 -15.24 0.14
N THR A 45 8.35 -15.21 0.06
CA THR A 45 7.63 -14.60 -1.07
C THR A 45 7.19 -13.20 -0.70
N GLU A 46 7.59 -12.21 -1.48
CA GLU A 46 7.21 -10.81 -1.34
C GLU A 46 6.19 -10.45 -2.43
N HIS A 47 5.15 -9.73 -2.06
CA HIS A 47 4.16 -9.21 -2.98
C HIS A 47 4.23 -7.68 -2.98
N PHE A 48 4.20 -7.07 -4.17
CA PHE A 48 4.21 -5.64 -4.39
C PHE A 48 2.92 -5.25 -5.10
N LEU A 49 2.22 -4.26 -4.53
CA LEU A 49 0.99 -3.68 -5.05
C LEU A 49 1.11 -2.17 -5.05
N ALA A 50 0.52 -1.49 -6.01
CA ALA A 50 0.51 -0.04 -6.11
C ALA A 50 -0.88 0.48 -6.45
N ASP A 51 -1.15 1.73 -6.06
CA ASP A 51 -2.30 2.50 -6.55
C ASP A 51 -3.65 1.77 -6.37
N ILE A 52 -3.88 1.24 -5.16
CA ILE A 52 -5.06 0.41 -4.81
C ILE A 52 -6.34 1.25 -4.82
N HIS A 53 -6.24 2.54 -4.46
CA HIS A 53 -7.30 3.52 -4.57
C HIS A 53 -8.66 3.07 -4.05
N GLY A 54 -8.72 2.52 -2.85
CA GLY A 54 -9.97 2.15 -2.19
C GLY A 54 -10.72 0.96 -2.79
N GLU A 55 -10.16 0.23 -3.76
CA GLU A 55 -10.76 -0.95 -4.38
C GLU A 55 -10.61 -2.18 -3.47
N TYR A 56 -11.30 -2.16 -2.33
CA TYR A 56 -11.09 -3.09 -1.23
C TYR A 56 -11.46 -4.54 -1.57
N GLU A 57 -12.49 -4.80 -2.38
CA GLU A 57 -12.89 -6.17 -2.71
C GLU A 57 -11.82 -6.89 -3.53
N ALA A 58 -11.31 -6.23 -4.59
CA ALA A 58 -10.23 -6.77 -5.41
C ALA A 58 -8.95 -6.94 -4.59
N PHE A 59 -8.58 -5.95 -3.77
CA PHE A 59 -7.42 -6.01 -2.90
C PHE A 59 -7.49 -7.18 -1.91
N GLN A 60 -8.60 -7.31 -1.18
CA GLN A 60 -8.79 -8.40 -0.22
C GLN A 60 -8.77 -9.77 -0.92
N HIS A 61 -9.38 -9.89 -2.10
CA HIS A 61 -9.37 -11.14 -2.87
C HIS A 61 -7.94 -11.52 -3.29
N ILE A 62 -7.15 -10.56 -3.79
CA ILE A 62 -5.75 -10.77 -4.17
C ILE A 62 -4.89 -11.22 -2.98
N LEU A 63 -5.12 -10.67 -1.79
CA LEU A 63 -4.44 -11.14 -0.58
C LEU A 63 -4.85 -12.57 -0.22
N LYS A 64 -6.13 -12.87 -0.26
CA LYS A 64 -6.69 -14.19 0.11
C LYS A 64 -6.27 -15.31 -0.84
N ASN A 65 -6.20 -15.03 -2.15
CA ASN A 65 -5.74 -16.01 -3.14
C ASN A 65 -4.21 -15.99 -3.35
N ALA A 66 -3.51 -15.05 -2.66
CA ALA A 66 -2.08 -14.80 -2.80
C ALA A 66 -1.67 -14.62 -4.27
N SER A 67 -2.40 -13.77 -5.00
CA SER A 67 -2.21 -13.48 -6.43
C SER A 67 -2.18 -14.76 -7.29
N GLY A 68 -3.06 -15.71 -6.98
CA GLY A 68 -3.19 -17.01 -7.67
C GLY A 68 -2.17 -18.08 -7.21
N ASN A 69 -1.32 -17.78 -6.24
CA ASN A 69 -0.33 -18.74 -5.75
C ASN A 69 -0.98 -19.96 -5.06
N ILE A 70 -2.07 -19.74 -4.31
CA ILE A 70 -2.79 -20.83 -3.63
C ILE A 70 -3.42 -21.76 -4.67
N GLN A 71 -4.09 -21.23 -5.70
CA GLN A 71 -4.66 -22.04 -6.78
C GLN A 71 -3.59 -22.87 -7.47
N ARG A 72 -2.40 -22.30 -7.73
CA ARG A 72 -1.27 -23.03 -8.31
C ARG A 72 -0.82 -24.18 -7.41
N LYS A 73 -0.80 -24.01 -6.08
CA LYS A 73 -0.46 -25.04 -5.11
C LYS A 73 -1.52 -26.16 -5.03
N VAL A 74 -2.79 -25.80 -5.08
CA VAL A 74 -3.90 -26.78 -5.18
C VAL A 74 -3.77 -27.59 -6.46
N ASN A 75 -3.47 -26.94 -7.56
CA ASN A 75 -3.27 -27.61 -8.86
C ASN A 75 -2.03 -28.52 -8.87
N GLU A 76 -0.94 -28.11 -8.21
CA GLU A 76 0.28 -28.93 -8.04
C GLU A 76 -0.02 -30.25 -7.30
N LEU A 77 -0.90 -30.21 -6.28
CA LEU A 77 -1.26 -31.38 -5.47
C LEU A 77 -2.32 -32.24 -6.11
N PHE A 78 -3.34 -31.67 -6.72
CA PHE A 78 -4.57 -32.37 -7.06
C PHE A 78 -4.94 -32.30 -8.54
N GLY A 79 -4.16 -31.64 -9.38
CA GLY A 79 -4.48 -31.43 -10.80
C GLY A 79 -4.70 -32.72 -11.61
N ASN A 80 -4.12 -33.85 -11.16
CA ASN A 80 -4.30 -35.16 -11.79
C ASN A 80 -5.37 -36.03 -11.11
N THR A 81 -5.93 -35.63 -9.98
CA THR A 81 -6.80 -36.47 -9.12
C THR A 81 -8.14 -35.87 -8.81
N MET A 82 -8.28 -34.53 -8.91
CA MET A 82 -9.53 -33.79 -8.65
C MET A 82 -10.09 -33.18 -9.94
N ARG A 83 -11.40 -33.01 -9.99
CA ARG A 83 -12.06 -32.23 -11.05
C ARG A 83 -11.74 -30.76 -10.88
N GLU A 84 -11.74 -30.02 -11.98
CA GLU A 84 -11.49 -28.59 -11.96
C GLU A 84 -12.51 -27.81 -11.09
N SER A 85 -13.79 -28.23 -11.10
CA SER A 85 -14.84 -27.68 -10.25
C SER A 85 -14.53 -27.80 -8.77
N ASP A 86 -14.06 -28.98 -8.36
CA ASP A 86 -13.79 -29.30 -6.96
C ASP A 86 -12.54 -28.57 -6.46
N MET A 87 -11.53 -28.41 -7.33
CA MET A 87 -10.36 -27.58 -7.05
C MET A 87 -10.72 -26.10 -6.88
N LYS A 88 -11.64 -25.57 -7.72
CA LYS A 88 -12.15 -24.20 -7.59
C LYS A 88 -12.91 -24.02 -6.29
N GLU A 89 -13.73 -25.01 -5.91
CA GLU A 89 -14.45 -24.96 -4.65
C GLU A 89 -13.52 -25.00 -3.44
N LEU A 90 -12.50 -25.85 -3.44
CA LEU A 90 -11.48 -25.90 -2.41
C LEU A 90 -10.70 -24.57 -2.31
N CYS A 91 -10.34 -23.97 -3.44
CA CYS A 91 -9.72 -22.64 -3.46
C CYS A 91 -10.63 -21.58 -2.84
N THR A 92 -11.92 -21.56 -3.25
CA THR A 92 -12.89 -20.62 -2.71
C THR A 92 -13.09 -20.81 -1.21
N LEU A 93 -13.09 -22.04 -0.72
CA LEU A 93 -13.15 -22.36 0.71
C LEU A 93 -11.91 -21.81 1.43
N ILE A 94 -10.72 -21.97 0.86
CA ILE A 94 -9.49 -21.39 1.45
C ILE A 94 -9.57 -19.86 1.50
N TYR A 95 -10.13 -19.20 0.47
CA TYR A 95 -10.19 -17.74 0.39
C TYR A 95 -11.25 -17.14 1.31
N TYR A 96 -12.41 -17.79 1.42
CA TYR A 96 -13.60 -17.31 2.13
C TYR A 96 -14.20 -18.41 3.02
N PRO A 97 -13.45 -18.93 4.00
CA PRO A 97 -13.86 -20.13 4.73
C PRO A 97 -15.20 -19.99 5.42
N ASP A 98 -15.47 -18.88 6.13
CA ASP A 98 -16.71 -18.69 6.88
C ASP A 98 -17.94 -18.71 5.95
N GLN A 99 -17.91 -17.87 4.91
CA GLN A 99 -19.05 -17.70 4.01
C GLN A 99 -19.26 -18.93 3.11
N LYS A 100 -18.18 -19.57 2.65
CA LYS A 100 -18.29 -20.74 1.80
C LYS A 100 -18.78 -21.98 2.57
N LEU A 101 -18.36 -22.16 3.82
CA LEU A 101 -18.86 -23.22 4.70
C LEU A 101 -20.36 -23.18 4.88
N GLU A 102 -20.94 -22.00 5.11
CA GLU A 102 -22.39 -21.85 5.26
C GLU A 102 -23.15 -22.34 4.01
N LEU A 103 -22.63 -22.02 2.81
CA LEU A 103 -23.24 -22.48 1.55
C LEU A 103 -23.11 -24.00 1.37
N ILE A 104 -21.95 -24.57 1.70
CA ILE A 104 -21.72 -26.00 1.59
C ILE A 104 -22.59 -26.78 2.57
N LYS A 105 -22.68 -26.36 3.83
CA LYS A 105 -23.54 -26.98 4.84
C LYS A 105 -25.02 -26.99 4.45
N ALA A 106 -25.47 -25.99 3.71
CA ALA A 106 -26.85 -25.94 3.22
C ALA A 106 -27.12 -26.89 2.03
N ALA A 107 -26.07 -27.25 1.27
CA ALA A 107 -26.19 -28.01 0.03
C ALA A 107 -25.72 -29.47 0.14
N GLU A 108 -24.79 -29.77 1.04
CA GLU A 108 -24.11 -31.08 1.13
C GLU A 108 -24.93 -32.08 1.97
N PRO A 109 -25.42 -33.16 1.37
CA PRO A 109 -26.26 -34.16 2.08
C PRO A 109 -25.47 -35.02 3.06
N ASN A 110 -24.16 -35.22 2.85
CA ASN A 110 -23.27 -36.01 3.73
C ASN A 110 -22.10 -35.16 4.22
N ILE A 111 -22.41 -34.22 5.10
CA ILE A 111 -21.41 -33.25 5.59
C ILE A 111 -20.25 -33.92 6.35
N ILE A 112 -20.44 -35.09 6.98
CA ILE A 112 -19.40 -35.79 7.74
C ILE A 112 -18.30 -36.31 6.81
N ASP A 113 -18.67 -36.95 5.71
CA ASP A 113 -17.72 -37.46 4.72
C ASP A 113 -17.04 -36.29 3.98
N TRP A 114 -17.81 -35.24 3.70
CA TRP A 114 -17.25 -34.02 3.12
C TRP A 114 -16.19 -33.39 4.04
N TYR A 115 -16.44 -33.26 5.34
CA TYR A 115 -15.44 -32.76 6.30
C TYR A 115 -14.18 -33.61 6.28
N ARG A 116 -14.31 -34.94 6.31
CA ARG A 116 -13.16 -35.85 6.32
C ARG A 116 -12.27 -35.63 5.09
N ILE A 117 -12.85 -35.59 3.90
CA ILE A 117 -12.14 -35.38 2.65
C ILE A 117 -11.48 -34.00 2.62
N THR A 118 -12.23 -32.96 2.95
CA THR A 118 -11.80 -31.56 2.90
C THR A 118 -10.67 -31.28 3.89
N LEU A 119 -10.76 -31.83 5.11
CA LEU A 119 -9.70 -31.66 6.11
C LEU A 119 -8.37 -32.27 5.66
N HIS A 120 -8.39 -33.47 5.05
CA HIS A 120 -7.19 -34.05 4.44
C HIS A 120 -6.60 -33.19 3.32
N GLN A 121 -7.45 -32.63 2.46
CA GLN A 121 -7.03 -31.74 1.38
C GLN A 121 -6.38 -30.46 1.92
N LEU A 122 -7.03 -29.79 2.89
CA LEU A 122 -6.51 -28.58 3.51
C LEU A 122 -5.19 -28.80 4.24
N VAL A 123 -5.05 -29.92 4.98
CA VAL A 123 -3.79 -30.31 5.62
C VAL A 123 -2.69 -30.50 4.57
N SER A 124 -3.00 -31.13 3.44
CA SER A 124 -2.03 -31.34 2.35
C SER A 124 -1.58 -30.01 1.72
N VAL A 125 -2.52 -29.08 1.45
CA VAL A 125 -2.19 -27.74 0.96
C VAL A 125 -1.35 -26.97 1.98
N CYS A 126 -1.75 -27.01 3.26
CA CYS A 126 -1.03 -26.32 4.33
C CYS A 126 0.40 -26.86 4.49
N ARG A 127 0.58 -28.18 4.41
CA ARG A 127 1.90 -28.83 4.43
C ARG A 127 2.79 -28.36 3.28
N LEU A 128 2.25 -28.29 2.07
CA LEU A 128 2.98 -27.81 0.89
C LEU A 128 3.40 -26.35 1.04
N VAL A 129 2.50 -25.49 1.51
CA VAL A 129 2.79 -24.06 1.74
C VAL A 129 3.82 -23.88 2.86
N ALA A 130 3.70 -24.65 3.94
CA ALA A 130 4.59 -24.61 5.11
C ALA A 130 6.00 -25.15 4.84
N SER A 131 6.20 -25.97 3.81
CA SER A 131 7.46 -26.72 3.54
C SER A 131 8.70 -25.83 3.33
N LYS A 132 8.51 -24.54 3.01
CA LYS A 132 9.60 -23.57 2.81
C LYS A 132 10.04 -22.86 4.10
N TYR A 133 9.41 -23.14 5.23
CA TYR A 133 9.63 -22.46 6.49
C TYR A 133 10.19 -23.36 7.57
N THR A 134 10.79 -22.76 8.63
CA THR A 134 11.12 -23.50 9.85
C THR A 134 9.85 -23.86 10.63
N HIS A 135 9.92 -24.96 11.37
CA HIS A 135 8.84 -25.33 12.31
C HIS A 135 8.49 -24.20 13.29
N SER A 136 9.50 -23.45 13.75
CA SER A 136 9.29 -22.30 14.66
C SER A 136 8.48 -21.19 14.01
N LYS A 137 8.76 -20.84 12.72
CA LYS A 137 7.99 -19.82 11.99
C LYS A 137 6.56 -20.29 11.74
N VAL A 138 6.37 -21.54 11.34
CA VAL A 138 5.04 -22.13 11.16
C VAL A 138 4.27 -22.07 12.48
N ARG A 139 4.85 -22.56 13.59
CA ARG A 139 4.22 -22.55 14.92
C ARG A 139 3.77 -21.16 15.36
N LYS A 140 4.58 -20.11 15.13
CA LYS A 140 4.21 -18.71 15.43
C LYS A 140 3.06 -18.19 14.58
N SER A 141 2.78 -18.83 13.46
CA SER A 141 1.67 -18.47 12.55
C SER A 141 0.39 -19.23 12.87
N LEU A 142 0.43 -20.23 13.74
CA LEU A 142 -0.72 -21.06 14.07
C LEU A 142 -1.65 -20.35 15.06
N PRO A 143 -2.98 -20.51 14.93
CA PRO A 143 -3.94 -20.01 15.90
C PRO A 143 -3.79 -20.77 17.23
N HIS A 144 -3.96 -20.06 18.34
CA HIS A 144 -3.74 -20.62 19.68
C HIS A 144 -4.51 -21.92 19.93
N ASP A 145 -5.80 -21.95 19.58
CA ASP A 145 -6.72 -23.06 19.87
C ASP A 145 -6.38 -24.36 19.14
N PHE A 146 -5.79 -24.27 17.96
CA PHE A 146 -5.46 -25.44 17.12
C PHE A 146 -3.97 -25.63 16.87
N SER A 147 -3.12 -24.85 17.56
CA SER A 147 -1.69 -24.82 17.31
C SER A 147 -1.04 -26.22 17.39
N TYR A 148 -1.32 -26.97 18.47
CA TYR A 148 -0.80 -28.31 18.66
C TYR A 148 -1.30 -29.28 17.57
N ILE A 149 -2.61 -29.29 17.31
CA ILE A 149 -3.23 -30.24 16.37
C ILE A 149 -2.75 -29.99 14.93
N ILE A 150 -2.70 -28.70 14.51
CA ILE A 150 -2.19 -28.37 13.16
C ILE A 150 -0.73 -28.74 13.05
N GLN A 151 0.08 -28.52 14.10
CA GLN A 151 1.50 -28.89 14.09
C GLN A 151 1.68 -30.41 13.94
N GLU A 152 0.92 -31.25 14.67
CA GLU A 152 0.93 -32.70 14.52
C GLU A 152 0.60 -33.11 13.10
N LEU A 153 -0.54 -32.62 12.56
CA LEU A 153 -0.98 -32.95 11.21
C LEU A 153 -0.01 -32.52 10.12
N LEU A 154 0.75 -31.45 10.31
CA LEU A 154 1.76 -31.01 9.35
C LEU A 154 3.02 -31.85 9.34
N HIS A 155 3.40 -32.44 10.47
CA HIS A 155 4.66 -33.18 10.61
C HIS A 155 4.54 -34.69 10.37
N GLU A 156 3.36 -35.25 10.59
CA GLU A 156 3.16 -36.68 10.40
C GLU A 156 3.09 -37.06 8.90
N ARG A 157 3.84 -38.09 8.56
CA ARG A 157 3.82 -38.67 7.19
C ARG A 157 2.70 -39.70 7.08
N THR A 158 1.93 -39.61 6.01
CA THR A 158 0.81 -40.50 5.73
C THR A 158 1.18 -41.70 4.85
N ASP A 159 2.46 -41.85 4.50
CA ASP A 159 3.03 -42.98 3.76
C ASP A 159 3.22 -44.24 4.62
N ASP A 160 3.21 -44.13 5.95
CA ASP A 160 3.15 -45.19 6.92
C ASP A 160 1.70 -45.46 7.35
N ALA A 161 1.21 -46.70 7.25
CA ALA A 161 -0.16 -47.09 7.61
C ALA A 161 -0.54 -46.69 9.05
N ASN A 162 0.35 -46.91 10.03
CA ASN A 162 0.09 -46.53 11.42
C ASN A 162 -0.06 -45.04 11.60
N LYS A 163 0.69 -44.25 10.84
CA LYS A 163 0.63 -42.79 10.88
C LYS A 163 -0.61 -42.26 10.13
N ALA A 164 -1.01 -42.93 9.05
CA ALA A 164 -2.26 -42.64 8.36
C ALA A 164 -3.47 -42.84 9.32
N ASP A 165 -3.51 -43.94 10.04
CA ASP A 165 -4.56 -44.18 11.05
C ASP A 165 -4.55 -43.14 12.16
N TYR A 166 -3.39 -42.75 12.64
CA TYR A 166 -3.28 -41.69 13.65
C TYR A 166 -3.85 -40.34 13.15
N VAL A 167 -3.52 -39.92 11.92
CA VAL A 167 -4.07 -38.73 11.30
C VAL A 167 -5.59 -38.83 11.13
N ASN A 168 -6.10 -40.00 10.68
CA ASN A 168 -7.53 -40.24 10.54
C ASN A 168 -8.27 -40.08 11.89
N VAL A 169 -7.73 -40.65 12.98
CA VAL A 169 -8.31 -40.53 14.31
C VAL A 169 -8.37 -39.09 14.77
N ILE A 170 -7.33 -38.27 14.52
CA ILE A 170 -7.37 -36.84 14.84
C ILE A 170 -8.49 -36.15 14.07
N ILE A 171 -8.58 -36.37 12.75
CA ILE A 171 -9.60 -35.75 11.90
C ILE A 171 -11.01 -36.17 12.34
N ASP A 172 -11.25 -37.45 12.57
CA ASP A 172 -12.54 -37.98 13.05
C ASP A 172 -12.92 -37.40 14.43
N THR A 173 -11.91 -37.17 15.29
CA THR A 173 -12.13 -36.53 16.58
C THR A 173 -12.49 -35.05 16.44
N ILE A 174 -11.84 -34.30 15.54
CA ILE A 174 -12.23 -32.90 15.23
C ILE A 174 -13.69 -32.84 14.76
N ILE A 175 -14.11 -33.78 13.90
CA ILE A 175 -15.47 -33.85 13.38
C ILE A 175 -16.46 -34.21 14.49
N SER A 176 -16.19 -35.28 15.25
CA SER A 176 -17.09 -35.78 16.31
C SER A 176 -17.25 -34.82 17.49
N THR A 177 -16.25 -33.96 17.74
CA THR A 177 -16.32 -32.89 18.76
C THR A 177 -17.03 -31.63 18.27
N GLY A 178 -17.48 -31.58 17.00
CA GLY A 178 -18.16 -30.44 16.41
C GLY A 178 -17.25 -29.24 16.12
N ARG A 179 -15.93 -29.44 15.99
CA ARG A 179 -14.93 -28.36 15.79
C ARG A 179 -14.43 -28.28 14.34
N ALA A 180 -15.10 -28.98 13.39
CA ALA A 180 -14.65 -29.04 12.00
C ALA A 180 -14.70 -27.66 11.32
N ASP A 181 -15.75 -26.87 11.54
CA ASP A 181 -15.89 -25.53 10.95
C ASP A 181 -14.76 -24.62 11.42
N ASP A 182 -14.57 -24.50 12.74
CA ASP A 182 -13.51 -23.69 13.34
C ASP A 182 -12.11 -24.10 12.84
N PHE A 183 -11.91 -25.41 12.68
CA PHE A 183 -10.64 -25.94 12.20
C PHE A 183 -10.39 -25.60 10.73
N ILE A 184 -11.42 -25.68 9.86
CA ILE A 184 -11.33 -25.28 8.44
C ILE A 184 -10.98 -23.79 8.33
N VAL A 185 -11.65 -22.94 9.10
CA VAL A 185 -11.35 -21.50 9.14
C VAL A 185 -9.91 -21.27 9.59
N ALA A 186 -9.50 -21.92 10.66
CA ALA A 186 -8.16 -21.80 11.22
C ALA A 186 -7.06 -22.20 10.22
N ILE A 187 -7.16 -23.37 9.60
CA ILE A 187 -6.15 -23.88 8.66
C ILE A 187 -6.14 -23.07 7.35
N SER A 188 -7.30 -22.61 6.87
CA SER A 188 -7.40 -21.74 5.70
C SER A 188 -6.67 -20.41 5.93
N ASN A 189 -6.86 -19.79 7.07
CA ASN A 189 -6.15 -18.57 7.47
C ASN A 189 -4.62 -18.79 7.56
N VAL A 190 -4.18 -19.96 8.04
CA VAL A 190 -2.76 -20.33 8.06
C VAL A 190 -2.20 -20.47 6.64
N ILE A 191 -2.93 -21.10 5.72
CA ILE A 191 -2.53 -21.23 4.31
C ILE A 191 -2.38 -19.84 3.68
N GLN A 192 -3.34 -18.94 3.86
CA GLN A 192 -3.27 -17.56 3.37
C GLN A 192 -2.04 -16.83 3.94
N ARG A 193 -1.87 -16.86 5.27
CA ARG A 193 -0.78 -16.20 5.97
C ARG A 193 0.62 -16.67 5.53
N LEU A 194 0.79 -17.98 5.31
CA LEU A 194 2.07 -18.56 4.88
C LEU A 194 2.33 -18.42 3.37
N SER A 195 1.35 -17.96 2.59
CA SER A 195 1.50 -17.78 1.14
C SER A 195 2.22 -16.48 0.77
N ILE A 196 2.11 -15.44 1.61
CA ILE A 196 2.77 -14.13 1.44
C ILE A 196 3.59 -13.87 2.70
N ASP A 197 4.92 -13.69 2.56
CA ASP A 197 5.80 -13.38 3.69
C ASP A 197 5.82 -11.90 4.03
N GLN A 198 5.87 -11.06 3.00
CA GLN A 198 5.94 -9.61 3.10
C GLN A 198 5.08 -8.97 2.02
N LEU A 199 4.31 -7.97 2.39
CA LEU A 199 3.52 -7.15 1.49
C LEU A 199 4.12 -5.74 1.43
N HIS A 200 4.48 -5.30 0.22
CA HIS A 200 4.93 -3.94 -0.07
C HIS A 200 3.83 -3.20 -0.82
N ILE A 201 3.40 -2.04 -0.30
CA ILE A 201 2.41 -1.18 -0.94
C ILE A 201 3.13 0.06 -1.44
N LEU A 202 3.13 0.28 -2.74
CA LEU A 202 3.81 1.43 -3.36
C LEU A 202 2.88 2.65 -3.45
N GLY A 203 2.16 2.92 -2.36
CA GLY A 203 1.34 4.10 -2.17
C GLY A 203 -0.06 4.04 -2.77
N ASP A 204 -0.78 5.13 -2.54
CA ASP A 204 -2.11 5.43 -3.03
C ASP A 204 -3.17 4.39 -2.64
N ILE A 205 -3.32 4.21 -1.30
CA ILE A 205 -4.44 3.45 -0.73
C ILE A 205 -5.74 4.25 -0.86
N TYR A 206 -5.66 5.56 -0.70
CA TYR A 206 -6.81 6.46 -0.61
C TYR A 206 -7.33 6.94 -1.96
N ASP A 207 -8.53 7.52 -1.91
CA ASP A 207 -9.29 8.16 -2.98
C ASP A 207 -9.76 7.21 -4.10
N ARG A 208 -10.67 7.71 -4.94
CA ARG A 208 -11.31 7.09 -6.11
C ARG A 208 -12.29 5.97 -5.76
N GLY A 209 -11.86 4.85 -5.19
CA GLY A 209 -12.73 3.76 -4.76
C GLY A 209 -13.31 3.95 -3.35
N PRO A 210 -14.34 3.19 -2.94
CA PRO A 210 -15.15 3.49 -1.75
C PRO A 210 -14.58 2.92 -0.44
N GLY A 211 -13.54 2.09 -0.47
CA GLY A 211 -13.16 1.27 0.67
C GLY A 211 -11.75 1.49 1.22
N ALA A 212 -11.15 2.67 1.10
CA ALA A 212 -9.82 2.93 1.64
C ALA A 212 -9.74 2.63 3.16
N HIS A 213 -10.78 2.99 3.92
CA HIS A 213 -10.88 2.67 5.34
C HIS A 213 -10.97 1.15 5.62
N ILE A 214 -11.59 0.37 4.73
CA ILE A 214 -11.68 -1.10 4.84
C ILE A 214 -10.32 -1.73 4.54
N ILE A 215 -9.58 -1.20 3.57
CA ILE A 215 -8.20 -1.61 3.26
C ILE A 215 -7.32 -1.38 4.48
N MET A 216 -7.39 -0.20 5.10
CA MET A 216 -6.61 0.12 6.30
C MET A 216 -7.00 -0.76 7.49
N ASP A 217 -8.28 -1.08 7.67
CA ASP A 217 -8.73 -2.06 8.68
C ASP A 217 -8.14 -3.45 8.41
N THR A 218 -8.10 -3.90 7.15
CA THR A 218 -7.47 -5.17 6.74
C THR A 218 -5.99 -5.17 7.08
N LEU A 219 -5.27 -4.11 6.72
CA LEU A 219 -3.84 -3.97 7.00
C LEU A 219 -3.52 -3.88 8.50
N SER A 220 -4.45 -3.38 9.34
CA SER A 220 -4.25 -3.30 10.78
C SER A 220 -4.03 -4.65 11.45
N SER A 221 -4.53 -5.73 10.86
CA SER A 221 -4.37 -7.11 11.31
C SER A 221 -3.42 -7.94 10.44
N TYR A 222 -2.87 -7.36 9.37
CA TYR A 222 -1.99 -8.09 8.46
C TYR A 222 -0.61 -8.30 9.08
N HIS A 223 -0.03 -9.48 8.90
CA HIS A 223 1.13 -9.93 9.67
C HIS A 223 2.45 -9.22 9.34
N SER A 224 2.65 -8.75 8.11
CA SER A 224 3.88 -8.04 7.71
C SER A 224 3.64 -7.21 6.45
N TRP A 225 3.73 -5.90 6.57
CA TRP A 225 3.56 -4.97 5.46
C TRP A 225 4.29 -3.65 5.69
N ASP A 226 4.61 -2.97 4.63
CA ASP A 226 5.09 -1.60 4.61
C ASP A 226 4.48 -0.83 3.42
N ILE A 227 4.62 0.50 3.44
CA ILE A 227 4.09 1.37 2.40
C ILE A 227 5.10 2.49 2.05
N GLN A 228 5.29 2.72 0.76
CA GLN A 228 5.91 3.92 0.26
C GLN A 228 4.81 4.94 -0.01
N LEU A 229 4.76 6.01 0.81
CA LEU A 229 3.64 6.95 0.83
C LEU A 229 3.40 7.58 -0.55
N GLY A 230 2.16 7.45 -1.03
CA GLY A 230 1.69 8.05 -2.27
C GLY A 230 1.13 9.46 -2.07
N ASN A 231 0.88 10.17 -3.17
CA ASN A 231 0.34 11.53 -3.11
C ASN A 231 -1.07 11.59 -2.53
N HIS A 232 -1.90 10.58 -2.75
CA HIS A 232 -3.23 10.52 -2.14
C HIS A 232 -3.16 10.18 -0.63
N ASP A 233 -2.23 9.34 -0.20
CA ASP A 233 -2.00 9.07 1.22
C ASP A 233 -1.55 10.34 1.96
N ILE A 234 -0.60 11.06 1.36
CA ILE A 234 -0.11 12.37 1.86
C ILE A 234 -1.23 13.38 1.99
N LEU A 235 -2.15 13.41 1.04
CA LEU A 235 -3.29 14.32 1.06
C LEU A 235 -4.18 14.08 2.29
N TRP A 236 -4.48 12.82 2.61
CA TRP A 236 -5.25 12.43 3.80
C TRP A 236 -4.49 12.69 5.11
N MET A 237 -3.18 12.46 5.11
CA MET A 237 -2.30 12.81 6.25
C MET A 237 -2.34 14.32 6.51
N GLY A 238 -2.21 15.15 5.46
CA GLY A 238 -2.31 16.60 5.56
C GLY A 238 -3.68 17.07 6.04
N ALA A 239 -4.75 16.42 5.60
CA ALA A 239 -6.10 16.74 6.05
C ALA A 239 -6.26 16.51 7.56
N LEU A 240 -5.75 15.41 8.12
CA LEU A 240 -5.73 15.17 9.57
C LEU A 240 -4.81 16.12 10.32
N ALA A 241 -3.65 16.48 9.75
CA ALA A 241 -2.73 17.44 10.35
C ALA A 241 -3.30 18.88 10.45
N GLY A 242 -4.48 19.11 9.85
CA GLY A 242 -5.17 20.41 9.88
C GLY A 242 -4.89 21.30 8.66
N ASN A 243 -4.28 20.78 7.61
CA ASN A 243 -4.14 21.49 6.34
C ASN A 243 -5.50 21.58 5.64
N ARG A 244 -6.10 22.77 5.65
CA ARG A 244 -7.46 23.01 5.10
C ARG A 244 -7.52 22.84 3.58
N ALA A 245 -6.46 23.16 2.86
CA ALA A 245 -6.39 22.90 1.42
C ALA A 245 -6.40 21.40 1.12
N CYS A 246 -5.71 20.57 1.92
CA CYS A 246 -5.77 19.12 1.83
C CYS A 246 -7.19 18.59 2.15
N GLN A 247 -7.86 19.12 3.19
CA GLN A 247 -9.24 18.75 3.51
C GLN A 247 -10.19 19.04 2.34
N CYS A 248 -10.07 20.22 1.74
CA CYS A 248 -10.85 20.57 0.54
C CYS A 248 -10.57 19.62 -0.63
N ASN A 249 -9.31 19.29 -0.88
CA ASN A 249 -8.92 18.35 -1.94
C ASN A 249 -9.48 16.94 -1.71
N VAL A 250 -9.41 16.41 -0.48
CA VAL A 250 -9.99 15.11 -0.11
C VAL A 250 -11.50 15.10 -0.37
N ILE A 251 -12.23 16.11 0.10
CA ILE A 251 -13.69 16.21 -0.10
C ILE A 251 -14.01 16.37 -1.58
N ARG A 252 -13.27 17.21 -2.31
CA ARG A 252 -13.46 17.42 -3.75
C ARG A 252 -13.26 16.13 -4.56
N LEU A 253 -12.23 15.35 -4.24
CA LEU A 253 -11.97 14.07 -4.90
C LEU A 253 -13.07 13.07 -4.60
N SER A 254 -13.51 12.96 -3.36
CA SER A 254 -14.61 12.08 -2.97
C SER A 254 -15.92 12.45 -3.68
N LEU A 255 -16.23 13.73 -3.83
CA LEU A 255 -17.39 14.21 -4.60
C LEU A 255 -17.24 13.92 -6.10
N ARG A 256 -16.04 14.11 -6.66
CA ARG A 256 -15.78 13.85 -8.08
C ARG A 256 -16.01 12.40 -8.47
N TYR A 257 -15.66 11.45 -7.61
CA TYR A 257 -15.80 10.01 -7.85
C TYR A 257 -17.05 9.40 -7.18
N ALA A 258 -17.95 10.23 -6.64
CA ALA A 258 -19.15 9.82 -5.91
C ALA A 258 -18.86 8.87 -4.73
N ASN A 259 -17.75 9.10 -4.01
CA ASN A 259 -17.21 8.23 -2.98
C ASN A 259 -17.25 8.90 -1.60
N LEU A 260 -18.44 9.33 -1.18
CA LEU A 260 -18.63 9.96 0.12
C LEU A 260 -18.63 8.96 1.28
N ALA A 261 -18.90 7.67 1.02
CA ALA A 261 -18.94 6.62 2.03
C ALA A 261 -17.63 6.52 2.83
N THR A 262 -16.48 6.72 2.19
CA THR A 262 -15.18 6.75 2.91
C THR A 262 -15.13 7.87 3.94
N LEU A 263 -15.65 9.08 3.61
CA LEU A 263 -15.68 10.22 4.52
C LEU A 263 -16.72 10.02 5.63
N GLU A 264 -17.98 9.76 5.26
CA GLU A 264 -19.10 9.76 6.17
C GLU A 264 -19.20 8.46 6.99
N GLU A 265 -19.29 7.31 6.33
CA GLU A 265 -19.42 6.01 6.99
C GLU A 265 -18.06 5.50 7.51
N GLY A 266 -17.00 5.70 6.73
CA GLY A 266 -15.65 5.25 7.08
C GLY A 266 -15.04 6.01 8.23
N TYR A 267 -15.05 7.33 8.17
CA TYR A 267 -14.35 8.20 9.13
C TYR A 267 -15.24 9.14 9.95
N GLY A 268 -16.54 9.15 9.70
CA GLY A 268 -17.49 9.98 10.44
C GLY A 268 -17.35 11.49 10.17
N ILE A 269 -16.84 11.86 8.99
CA ILE A 269 -16.70 13.27 8.60
C ILE A 269 -18.07 13.82 8.21
N ASN A 270 -18.57 14.80 8.97
CA ASN A 270 -19.88 15.38 8.75
C ASN A 270 -19.87 16.39 7.60
N LEU A 271 -20.50 16.04 6.48
CA LEU A 271 -20.63 16.89 5.30
C LEU A 271 -21.94 17.71 5.24
N VAL A 272 -22.85 17.57 6.18
CA VAL A 272 -24.12 18.34 6.24
C VAL A 272 -23.89 19.84 6.20
N PRO A 273 -22.88 20.43 6.92
CA PRO A 273 -22.59 21.86 6.82
C PRO A 273 -22.23 22.31 5.39
N LEU A 274 -21.47 21.47 4.64
CA LEU A 274 -21.12 21.74 3.26
C LEU A 274 -22.34 21.66 2.34
N ALA A 275 -23.20 20.65 2.53
CA ALA A 275 -24.43 20.49 1.76
C ALA A 275 -25.36 21.69 1.93
N THR A 276 -25.57 22.16 3.18
CA THR A 276 -26.38 23.34 3.48
C THR A 276 -25.80 24.60 2.81
N PHE A 277 -24.52 24.86 3.04
CA PHE A 277 -23.84 26.02 2.43
C PHE A 277 -23.91 25.99 0.88
N ALA A 278 -23.72 24.81 0.27
CA ALA A 278 -23.75 24.66 -1.16
C ALA A 278 -25.15 24.93 -1.76
N MET A 279 -26.20 24.46 -1.10
CA MET A 279 -27.60 24.73 -1.51
C MET A 279 -27.95 26.19 -1.39
N GLU A 280 -27.55 26.85 -0.31
CA GLU A 280 -27.86 28.27 -0.06
C GLU A 280 -27.08 29.20 -1.03
N THR A 281 -25.85 28.84 -1.36
CA THR A 281 -24.95 29.73 -2.13
C THR A 281 -24.99 29.45 -3.64
N TYR A 282 -25.12 28.18 -4.06
CA TYR A 282 -25.01 27.74 -5.44
C TYR A 282 -26.30 27.06 -5.95
N GLY A 283 -27.43 27.16 -5.23
CA GLY A 283 -28.68 26.46 -5.57
C GLY A 283 -29.17 26.68 -7.00
N ASP A 284 -29.03 27.90 -7.51
CA ASP A 284 -29.42 28.30 -8.87
C ASP A 284 -28.33 28.09 -9.95
N ASP A 285 -27.11 27.72 -9.53
CA ASP A 285 -25.97 27.52 -10.45
C ASP A 285 -26.09 26.15 -11.14
N PRO A 286 -25.94 26.00 -12.46
CA PRO A 286 -26.01 24.72 -13.17
C PRO A 286 -25.00 23.68 -12.67
N CYS A 287 -23.79 24.09 -12.30
CA CYS A 287 -22.69 23.24 -11.83
C CYS A 287 -22.37 22.04 -12.75
N GLU A 288 -22.57 22.18 -14.07
CA GLU A 288 -22.42 21.08 -15.04
C GLU A 288 -21.04 20.43 -15.03
N GLU A 289 -19.98 21.24 -14.87
CA GLU A 289 -18.59 20.75 -14.85
C GLU A 289 -18.22 20.00 -13.57
N PHE A 290 -19.08 20.06 -12.55
CA PHE A 290 -18.88 19.49 -11.23
C PHE A 290 -19.69 18.22 -10.97
N VAL A 291 -20.45 17.75 -11.96
CA VAL A 291 -21.21 16.50 -11.88
C VAL A 291 -20.25 15.34 -11.61
N PRO A 292 -20.56 14.44 -10.65
CA PRO A 292 -19.72 13.30 -10.34
C PRO A 292 -19.45 12.40 -11.55
N LYS A 293 -18.22 11.92 -11.68
CA LYS A 293 -17.83 10.93 -12.69
C LYS A 293 -18.08 9.53 -12.11
N ILE A 294 -19.20 8.93 -12.51
CA ILE A 294 -19.60 7.61 -12.05
C ILE A 294 -19.24 6.58 -13.11
N ALA A 295 -18.69 5.43 -12.72
CA ALA A 295 -18.54 4.30 -13.62
C ALA A 295 -19.91 3.81 -14.11
N SER A 296 -20.00 3.40 -15.36
CA SER A 296 -21.27 3.03 -16.00
C SER A 296 -22.03 1.91 -15.27
N ALA A 297 -21.33 1.07 -14.51
CA ALA A 297 -21.93 0.01 -13.71
C ALA A 297 -22.68 0.55 -12.46
N ASP A 298 -22.28 1.70 -11.92
CA ASP A 298 -22.84 2.30 -10.72
C ASP A 298 -23.81 3.45 -11.01
N SER A 299 -23.97 3.84 -12.26
CA SER A 299 -24.83 4.97 -12.66
C SER A 299 -26.30 4.81 -12.26
N ALA A 300 -26.76 3.58 -12.07
CA ALA A 300 -28.13 3.29 -11.60
C ALA A 300 -28.32 3.51 -10.08
N ARG A 301 -27.24 3.70 -9.31
CA ARG A 301 -27.29 3.82 -7.84
C ARG A 301 -27.46 5.26 -7.35
N ILE A 302 -27.23 6.26 -8.19
CA ILE A 302 -27.30 7.67 -7.81
C ILE A 302 -28.46 8.35 -8.57
N ASP A 303 -29.45 8.81 -7.80
CA ASP A 303 -30.56 9.56 -8.37
C ASP A 303 -30.12 10.99 -8.79
N GLN A 304 -30.95 11.63 -9.62
CA GLN A 304 -30.66 12.95 -10.15
C GLN A 304 -30.52 14.03 -9.07
N LYS A 305 -31.27 13.92 -7.95
CA LYS A 305 -31.22 14.88 -6.84
C LYS A 305 -29.92 14.78 -6.08
N THR A 306 -29.49 13.56 -5.77
CA THR A 306 -28.21 13.27 -5.11
C THR A 306 -27.04 13.73 -5.99
N SER A 307 -27.06 13.45 -7.29
CA SER A 307 -26.07 13.93 -8.25
C SER A 307 -26.00 15.47 -8.32
N ARG A 308 -27.17 16.13 -8.27
CA ARG A 308 -27.26 17.59 -8.26
C ARG A 308 -26.64 18.18 -6.99
N LEU A 309 -27.00 17.65 -5.83
CA LEU A 309 -26.45 18.10 -4.54
C LEU A 309 -24.93 17.91 -4.51
N ALA A 310 -24.45 16.76 -4.96
CA ALA A 310 -23.02 16.49 -5.06
C ALA A 310 -22.29 17.49 -5.96
N ALA A 311 -22.89 17.90 -7.09
CA ALA A 311 -22.32 18.92 -7.98
C ALA A 311 -22.24 20.31 -7.32
N LEU A 312 -23.25 20.71 -6.55
CA LEU A 312 -23.24 21.94 -5.78
C LEU A 312 -22.13 21.94 -4.71
N MET A 313 -22.07 20.86 -3.93
CA MET A 313 -21.03 20.67 -2.90
C MET A 313 -19.62 20.66 -3.52
N HIS A 314 -19.47 20.01 -4.67
CA HIS A 314 -18.22 19.91 -5.41
C HIS A 314 -17.73 21.29 -5.88
N LYS A 315 -18.61 22.13 -6.46
CA LYS A 315 -18.26 23.50 -6.83
C LYS A 315 -17.89 24.34 -5.61
N ALA A 316 -18.71 24.28 -4.56
CA ALA A 316 -18.50 25.04 -3.33
C ALA A 316 -17.12 24.75 -2.70
N ILE A 317 -16.81 23.47 -2.49
CA ILE A 317 -15.53 23.06 -1.87
C ILE A 317 -14.34 23.35 -2.80
N THR A 318 -14.53 23.30 -4.13
CA THR A 318 -13.47 23.64 -5.11
C THR A 318 -13.10 25.12 -5.04
N ILE A 319 -14.07 26.02 -4.93
CA ILE A 319 -13.81 27.45 -4.75
C ILE A 319 -13.06 27.71 -3.44
N ILE A 320 -13.50 27.12 -2.35
CA ILE A 320 -12.84 27.24 -1.04
C ILE A 320 -11.42 26.67 -1.09
N GLN A 321 -11.22 25.53 -1.78
CA GLN A 321 -9.90 24.92 -1.98
C GLN A 321 -8.88 25.93 -2.53
N PHE A 322 -9.21 26.63 -3.62
CA PHE A 322 -8.29 27.58 -4.24
C PHE A 322 -7.99 28.78 -3.32
N LYS A 323 -8.92 29.20 -2.48
CA LYS A 323 -8.69 30.26 -1.48
C LYS A 323 -7.74 29.79 -0.37
N GLU A 324 -7.94 28.57 0.14
CA GLU A 324 -7.06 27.98 1.16
C GLU A 324 -5.66 27.67 0.59
N GLU A 325 -5.57 27.16 -0.65
CA GLU A 325 -4.29 27.00 -1.34
C GLU A 325 -3.55 28.34 -1.47
N ALA A 326 -4.25 29.40 -1.89
CA ALA A 326 -3.66 30.72 -2.01
C ALA A 326 -3.12 31.27 -0.68
N THR A 327 -3.80 30.98 0.41
CA THR A 327 -3.35 31.36 1.77
C THR A 327 -2.01 30.70 2.10
N ILE A 328 -1.86 29.41 1.83
CA ILE A 328 -0.63 28.65 2.06
C ILE A 328 0.49 29.12 1.13
N ILE A 329 0.21 29.27 -0.16
CA ILE A 329 1.19 29.69 -1.17
C ILE A 329 1.77 31.07 -0.85
N LYS A 330 0.92 32.03 -0.45
CA LYS A 330 1.36 33.38 -0.06
C LYS A 330 2.23 33.38 1.20
N ARG A 331 2.02 32.43 2.12
CA ARG A 331 2.85 32.26 3.31
C ARG A 331 4.21 31.63 2.98
N ASN A 332 4.30 30.86 1.88
CA ASN A 332 5.49 30.13 1.46
C ASN A 332 5.98 30.54 0.04
N PRO A 333 6.42 31.79 -0.18
CA PRO A 333 6.76 32.31 -1.51
C PRO A 333 7.98 31.60 -2.13
N ALA A 334 8.86 31.01 -1.33
CA ALA A 334 10.01 30.24 -1.78
C ALA A 334 9.64 29.01 -2.62
N TRP A 335 8.41 28.48 -2.49
CA TRP A 335 7.93 27.35 -3.27
C TRP A 335 7.65 27.65 -4.73
N LYS A 336 7.65 28.93 -5.14
CA LYS A 336 7.46 29.38 -6.52
C LYS A 336 6.15 28.91 -7.16
N MET A 337 5.06 28.82 -6.38
CA MET A 337 3.75 28.37 -6.80
C MET A 337 2.77 29.52 -7.10
N SER A 338 3.25 30.73 -7.36
CA SER A 338 2.41 31.91 -7.61
C SER A 338 1.56 31.80 -8.90
N ASP A 339 1.93 30.93 -9.83
CA ASP A 339 1.15 30.59 -11.02
C ASP A 339 -0.23 30.01 -10.66
N ARG A 340 -0.36 29.36 -9.49
CA ARG A 340 -1.62 28.80 -8.96
C ARG A 340 -2.54 29.84 -8.30
N LEU A 341 -2.15 31.09 -8.17
CA LEU A 341 -3.01 32.18 -7.68
C LEU A 341 -3.99 32.63 -8.78
N LEU A 342 -4.85 31.73 -9.21
CA LEU A 342 -5.63 31.83 -10.44
C LEU A 342 -6.78 32.83 -10.32
N PHE A 343 -7.42 32.96 -9.15
CA PHE A 343 -8.49 33.94 -8.94
C PHE A 343 -8.04 35.38 -9.12
N ASN A 344 -6.78 35.71 -8.90
CA ASN A 344 -6.20 37.04 -9.14
C ASN A 344 -6.00 37.35 -10.63
N LYS A 345 -6.13 36.34 -11.53
CA LYS A 345 -5.93 36.48 -12.98
C LYS A 345 -7.25 36.57 -13.76
N ILE A 346 -8.39 36.52 -13.07
CA ILE A 346 -9.72 36.56 -13.66
C ILE A 346 -10.18 38.02 -13.83
N ASP A 347 -10.66 38.37 -15.03
CA ASP A 347 -11.49 39.54 -15.26
C ASP A 347 -12.96 39.14 -15.05
N TYR A 348 -13.48 39.44 -13.85
CA TYR A 348 -14.85 39.05 -13.45
C TYR A 348 -15.94 39.80 -14.22
N GLN A 349 -15.62 40.94 -14.86
CA GLN A 349 -16.59 41.66 -15.69
C GLN A 349 -16.72 41.04 -17.07
N LYS A 350 -15.60 40.62 -17.65
CA LYS A 350 -15.58 39.99 -18.97
C LYS A 350 -15.83 38.47 -18.91
N GLY A 351 -15.64 37.82 -17.76
CA GLY A 351 -15.68 36.37 -17.65
C GLY A 351 -14.49 35.68 -18.31
N THR A 352 -13.31 36.27 -18.24
CA THR A 352 -12.08 35.75 -18.85
C THR A 352 -10.96 35.61 -17.85
N ILE A 353 -9.95 34.82 -18.16
CA ILE A 353 -8.74 34.62 -17.36
C ILE A 353 -7.49 34.78 -18.22
N LEU A 354 -6.47 35.49 -17.70
CA LEU A 354 -5.18 35.66 -18.35
C LEU A 354 -4.20 34.59 -17.88
N LEU A 355 -3.81 33.65 -18.77
CA LEU A 355 -2.79 32.62 -18.51
C LEU A 355 -1.70 32.72 -19.56
N ASP A 356 -0.44 32.77 -19.11
CA ASP A 356 0.76 32.80 -19.97
C ASP A 356 0.67 33.86 -21.09
N GLY A 357 0.09 35.03 -20.76
CA GLY A 357 -0.08 36.15 -21.69
C GLY A 357 -1.21 36.00 -22.72
N LYS A 358 -2.01 34.95 -22.64
CA LYS A 358 -3.19 34.70 -23.48
C LYS A 358 -4.46 34.73 -22.64
N GLU A 359 -5.50 35.36 -23.19
CA GLU A 359 -6.82 35.46 -22.57
C GLU A 359 -7.69 34.28 -23.00
N TYR A 360 -8.37 33.66 -22.02
CA TYR A 360 -9.26 32.53 -22.22
C TYR A 360 -10.63 32.81 -21.62
N GLU A 361 -11.70 32.41 -22.31
CA GLU A 361 -13.05 32.49 -21.77
C GLU A 361 -13.29 31.43 -20.71
N LEU A 362 -14.00 31.82 -19.64
CA LEU A 362 -14.44 30.91 -18.60
C LEU A 362 -15.76 30.24 -19.03
N LYS A 363 -15.89 28.94 -18.76
CA LYS A 363 -17.13 28.17 -18.98
C LYS A 363 -18.30 28.70 -18.15
N SER A 364 -18.01 29.24 -16.99
CA SER A 364 -18.96 29.87 -16.07
C SER A 364 -18.29 31.01 -15.34
N ASN A 365 -18.98 32.14 -15.24
CA ASN A 365 -18.55 33.32 -14.48
C ASN A 365 -19.34 33.46 -13.17
N SER A 366 -19.90 32.37 -12.67
CA SER A 366 -20.66 32.34 -11.41
C SER A 366 -19.71 32.06 -10.24
N PHE A 367 -19.33 33.13 -9.53
CA PHE A 367 -18.45 33.10 -8.35
C PHE A 367 -19.07 33.91 -7.22
N PRO A 368 -20.21 33.48 -6.62
CA PRO A 368 -20.98 34.28 -5.66
C PRO A 368 -20.23 34.63 -4.38
N THR A 369 -19.18 33.88 -4.02
CA THR A 369 -18.40 34.10 -2.78
C THR A 369 -17.07 34.80 -3.02
N ILE A 370 -16.79 35.24 -4.26
CA ILE A 370 -15.54 35.95 -4.57
C ILE A 370 -15.74 37.46 -4.60
N ASP A 371 -14.97 38.15 -3.74
CA ASP A 371 -14.77 39.60 -3.85
C ASP A 371 -13.61 39.86 -4.85
N PRO A 372 -13.86 40.49 -6.00
CA PRO A 372 -12.81 40.79 -6.99
C PRO A 372 -11.63 41.64 -6.45
N ARG A 373 -11.81 42.36 -5.35
CA ARG A 373 -10.72 43.10 -4.70
C ARG A 373 -9.81 42.23 -3.85
N HIS A 374 -10.35 41.12 -3.32
CA HIS A 374 -9.67 40.18 -2.45
C HIS A 374 -10.12 38.77 -2.77
N PRO A 375 -9.82 38.24 -4.00
CA PRO A 375 -10.45 37.05 -4.51
C PRO A 375 -10.07 35.75 -3.76
N ASP A 376 -8.94 35.75 -3.07
CA ASP A 376 -8.49 34.60 -2.26
C ASP A 376 -9.01 34.64 -0.81
N ARG A 377 -9.80 35.69 -0.42
CA ARG A 377 -10.29 35.80 0.94
C ARG A 377 -11.53 34.94 1.13
N LEU A 378 -11.54 34.13 2.19
CA LEU A 378 -12.74 33.41 2.62
C LEU A 378 -13.81 34.41 3.12
N THR A 379 -15.08 34.12 2.78
CA THR A 379 -16.20 34.81 3.45
C THR A 379 -16.33 34.32 4.90
N PRO A 380 -17.08 35.04 5.76
CA PRO A 380 -17.34 34.58 7.13
C PRO A 380 -18.00 33.18 7.15
N GLU A 381 -18.92 32.94 6.21
CA GLU A 381 -19.66 31.66 6.09
C GLU A 381 -18.73 30.51 5.65
N GLU A 382 -17.86 30.76 4.66
CA GLU A 382 -16.83 29.80 4.24
C GLU A 382 -15.85 29.49 5.39
N LYS A 383 -15.43 30.50 6.16
CA LYS A 383 -14.57 30.30 7.31
C LYS A 383 -15.24 29.42 8.37
N GLN A 384 -16.52 29.71 8.70
CA GLN A 384 -17.28 28.92 9.66
C GLN A 384 -17.47 27.47 9.17
N LEU A 385 -17.72 27.28 7.86
CA LEU A 385 -17.79 25.96 7.24
C LEU A 385 -16.47 25.20 7.42
N MET A 386 -15.34 25.83 7.06
CA MET A 386 -14.03 25.20 7.18
C MET A 386 -13.64 24.89 8.63
N ASP A 387 -14.05 25.71 9.59
CA ASP A 387 -13.85 25.41 11.02
C ASP A 387 -14.61 24.13 11.44
N LYS A 388 -15.86 23.94 10.97
CA LYS A 388 -16.65 22.73 11.23
C LYS A 388 -16.06 21.49 10.55
N LEU A 389 -15.64 21.60 9.28
CA LEU A 389 -15.02 20.51 8.55
C LEU A 389 -13.70 20.11 9.20
N ASN A 390 -12.83 21.06 9.49
CA ASN A 390 -11.56 20.79 10.16
C ASN A 390 -11.78 20.08 11.51
N HIS A 391 -12.76 20.53 12.30
CA HIS A 391 -13.12 19.84 13.55
C HIS A 391 -13.50 18.37 13.30
N SER A 392 -14.34 18.09 12.28
CA SER A 392 -14.73 16.72 11.94
C SER A 392 -13.55 15.82 11.61
N PHE A 393 -12.56 16.31 10.84
CA PHE A 393 -11.34 15.55 10.55
C PHE A 393 -10.54 15.27 11.83
N GLN A 394 -10.38 16.29 12.69
CA GLN A 394 -9.55 16.20 13.88
C GLN A 394 -10.13 15.34 15.01
N VAL A 395 -11.44 15.14 15.08
CA VAL A 395 -12.06 14.26 16.09
C VAL A 395 -12.28 12.84 15.62
N SER A 396 -11.98 12.50 14.38
CA SER A 396 -12.15 11.16 13.83
C SER A 396 -11.12 10.18 14.39
N GLU A 397 -11.48 9.42 15.41
CA GLU A 397 -10.58 8.43 16.05
C GLU A 397 -10.08 7.37 15.06
N LYS A 398 -10.95 6.91 14.16
CA LYS A 398 -10.58 5.92 13.14
C LYS A 398 -9.56 6.48 12.15
N LEU A 399 -9.70 7.75 11.72
CA LEU A 399 -8.73 8.40 10.87
C LEU A 399 -7.38 8.56 11.59
N HIS A 400 -7.39 8.97 12.85
CA HIS A 400 -6.19 9.03 13.69
C HIS A 400 -5.47 7.68 13.78
N LYS A 401 -6.23 6.59 13.99
CA LYS A 401 -5.66 5.23 14.02
C LYS A 401 -4.97 4.91 12.68
N HIS A 402 -5.64 5.13 11.56
CA HIS A 402 -5.12 4.78 10.24
C HIS A 402 -3.91 5.64 9.83
N ILE A 403 -3.95 6.96 10.07
CA ILE A 403 -2.79 7.83 9.78
C ILE A 403 -1.60 7.47 10.68
N ARG A 404 -1.83 7.08 11.94
CA ARG A 404 -0.76 6.56 12.80
C ARG A 404 -0.13 5.29 12.22
N MET A 405 -0.92 4.41 11.62
CA MET A 405 -0.39 3.23 10.91
C MET A 405 0.47 3.64 9.71
N LEU A 406 0.03 4.63 8.91
CA LEU A 406 0.86 5.17 7.82
C LEU A 406 2.17 5.77 8.34
N LEU A 407 2.17 6.44 9.48
CA LEU A 407 3.39 6.96 10.11
C LEU A 407 4.32 5.85 10.62
N GLN A 408 3.77 4.71 11.06
CA GLN A 408 4.54 3.59 11.59
C GLN A 408 5.13 2.69 10.50
N HIS A 409 4.34 2.38 9.47
CA HIS A 409 4.71 1.46 8.38
C HIS A 409 5.17 2.19 7.12
N GLY A 410 4.99 3.53 7.06
CA GLY A 410 5.23 4.34 5.87
C GLY A 410 6.59 5.02 5.85
N CYS A 411 7.12 5.14 4.64
CA CYS A 411 8.31 5.93 4.30
C CYS A 411 8.19 6.48 2.88
N MET A 412 9.08 7.41 2.51
CA MET A 412 9.11 7.94 1.14
C MET A 412 9.82 7.00 0.17
N TYR A 413 10.74 6.18 0.68
CA TYR A 413 11.41 5.12 -0.06
C TYR A 413 11.85 4.01 0.89
N ALA A 414 12.01 2.80 0.36
CA ALA A 414 12.65 1.69 1.04
C ALA A 414 13.65 1.00 0.12
N ILE A 415 14.64 0.34 0.71
CA ILE A 415 15.51 -0.59 0.00
C ILE A 415 15.28 -1.95 0.64
N TYR A 416 14.82 -2.92 -0.14
CA TYR A 416 14.49 -4.25 0.36
C TYR A 416 14.99 -5.31 -0.63
N ASN A 417 15.89 -6.17 -0.19
CA ASN A 417 16.50 -7.22 -1.01
C ASN A 417 17.03 -6.71 -2.36
N ASN A 418 17.82 -5.62 -2.33
CA ASN A 418 18.39 -4.92 -3.48
C ASN A 418 17.35 -4.26 -4.41
N ASN A 419 16.11 -4.10 -3.99
CA ASN A 419 15.10 -3.36 -4.72
C ASN A 419 14.90 -2.00 -4.05
N LEU A 420 14.97 -0.93 -4.85
CA LEU A 420 14.64 0.43 -4.46
C LEU A 420 13.15 0.66 -4.71
N LEU A 421 12.41 0.93 -3.65
CA LEU A 421 10.97 1.13 -3.65
C LEU A 421 10.66 2.59 -3.40
N PHE A 422 9.82 3.21 -4.22
CA PHE A 422 9.23 4.53 -4.00
C PHE A 422 7.94 4.66 -4.81
N HIS A 423 7.07 5.61 -4.45
CA HIS A 423 5.76 5.68 -5.09
C HIS A 423 5.85 6.21 -6.53
N ALA A 424 6.30 7.45 -6.76
CA ALA A 424 6.13 8.12 -8.04
C ALA A 424 7.44 8.39 -8.79
N SER A 425 8.29 9.29 -8.31
CA SER A 425 9.47 9.74 -9.03
C SER A 425 10.65 10.10 -8.15
N ILE A 426 11.80 10.25 -8.77
CA ILE A 426 12.99 10.93 -8.23
C ILE A 426 13.24 12.15 -9.12
N PRO A 427 13.17 13.39 -8.61
CA PRO A 427 13.39 14.58 -9.44
C PRO A 427 14.74 14.57 -10.14
N LEU A 428 14.73 14.74 -11.47
CA LEU A 428 15.92 14.75 -12.33
C LEU A 428 16.03 16.06 -13.13
N ASN A 429 17.26 16.47 -13.40
CA ASN A 429 17.58 17.45 -14.43
C ASN A 429 17.39 16.86 -15.82
N ALA A 430 17.40 17.69 -16.86
CA ALA A 430 17.22 17.25 -18.23
C ALA A 430 18.34 16.32 -18.74
N ASP A 431 19.52 16.38 -18.13
CA ASP A 431 20.67 15.51 -18.41
C ASP A 431 20.67 14.19 -17.63
N GLY A 432 19.62 13.93 -16.82
CA GLY A 432 19.47 12.72 -16.00
C GLY A 432 20.20 12.75 -14.66
N THR A 433 20.85 13.85 -14.30
CA THR A 433 21.43 14.03 -12.96
C THR A 433 20.35 14.31 -11.93
N LEU A 434 20.60 13.98 -10.65
CA LEU A 434 19.67 14.25 -9.56
C LEU A 434 19.44 15.77 -9.39
N LYS A 435 18.19 16.18 -9.35
CA LYS A 435 17.80 17.57 -9.15
C LYS A 435 17.83 17.94 -7.68
N GLU A 436 18.48 19.08 -7.36
CA GLU A 436 18.36 19.68 -6.03
C GLU A 436 17.00 20.38 -5.87
N VAL A 437 16.30 20.04 -4.80
CA VAL A 437 14.99 20.62 -4.41
C VAL A 437 15.14 21.31 -3.06
N GLU A 438 14.64 22.52 -2.96
CA GLU A 438 14.60 23.27 -1.70
C GLU A 438 13.37 22.84 -0.89
N ILE A 439 13.61 22.19 0.24
CA ILE A 439 12.56 21.65 1.11
C ILE A 439 12.24 22.53 2.32
N ALA A 440 13.15 23.38 2.69
CA ALA A 440 13.02 24.41 3.72
C ALA A 440 13.98 25.57 3.38
N PRO A 441 13.82 26.77 3.98
CA PRO A 441 14.75 27.87 3.79
C PRO A 441 16.22 27.40 3.98
N ASP A 442 17.05 27.66 2.97
CA ASP A 442 18.49 27.29 2.94
C ASP A 442 18.80 25.78 3.00
N MET A 443 17.78 24.91 2.86
CA MET A 443 17.95 23.45 2.86
C MET A 443 17.61 22.87 1.49
N LYS A 444 18.63 22.51 0.72
CA LYS A 444 18.51 21.86 -0.58
C LYS A 444 19.00 20.42 -0.49
N CYS A 445 18.23 19.50 -1.04
CA CYS A 445 18.53 18.07 -1.03
C CYS A 445 18.20 17.45 -2.39
N SER A 446 18.81 16.30 -2.68
CA SER A 446 18.51 15.53 -3.87
C SER A 446 18.47 14.02 -3.57
N GLY A 447 17.84 13.25 -4.44
CA GLY A 447 17.80 11.79 -4.40
C GLY A 447 17.42 11.24 -3.04
N LYS A 448 18.28 10.40 -2.46
CA LYS A 448 18.05 9.73 -1.17
C LYS A 448 17.84 10.70 -0.01
N GLU A 449 18.66 11.75 0.09
CA GLU A 449 18.57 12.75 1.15
C GLU A 449 17.25 13.53 1.06
N LEU A 450 16.81 13.87 -0.16
CA LEU A 450 15.53 14.52 -0.40
C LEU A 450 14.37 13.69 0.17
N LEU A 451 14.26 12.43 -0.20
CA LEU A 451 13.17 11.56 0.26
C LEU A 451 13.23 11.30 1.77
N TYR A 452 14.43 11.17 2.34
CA TYR A 452 14.58 11.03 3.79
C TYR A 452 14.07 12.27 4.54
N ASN A 453 14.48 13.46 4.12
CA ASN A 453 14.09 14.70 4.78
C ASN A 453 12.60 15.03 4.59
N ILE A 454 12.00 14.70 3.43
CA ILE A 454 10.55 14.77 3.25
C ILE A 454 9.85 13.86 4.27
N GLY A 455 10.33 12.63 4.45
CA GLY A 455 9.78 11.72 5.46
C GLY A 455 9.87 12.27 6.89
N MET A 456 10.93 12.99 7.21
CA MET A 456 11.07 13.70 8.50
C MET A 456 10.09 14.87 8.60
N MET A 457 9.95 15.68 7.55
CA MET A 457 9.00 16.79 7.49
C MET A 457 7.55 16.34 7.72
N ILE A 458 7.13 15.24 7.08
CA ILE A 458 5.83 14.61 7.30
C ILE A 458 5.62 14.29 8.77
N ARG A 459 6.60 13.69 9.44
CA ARG A 459 6.52 13.33 10.86
C ARG A 459 6.47 14.54 11.78
N THR A 460 7.19 15.62 11.45
CA THR A 460 7.20 16.88 12.22
C THR A 460 5.79 17.48 12.36
N ALA A 461 4.94 17.36 11.35
CA ALA A 461 3.56 17.85 11.41
C ALA A 461 2.72 17.18 12.52
N PHE A 462 3.10 15.97 12.95
CA PHE A 462 2.40 15.20 13.99
C PHE A 462 3.14 15.15 15.35
N GLN A 463 4.32 15.78 15.44
CA GLN A 463 5.10 15.81 16.69
C GLN A 463 4.60 16.94 17.60
N THR A 464 4.48 16.65 18.90
CA THR A 464 4.02 17.60 19.90
C THR A 464 5.13 18.49 20.47
N ASP A 465 6.38 18.05 20.37
CA ASP A 465 7.59 18.68 20.86
C ASP A 465 8.25 19.66 19.86
N SER A 466 7.79 19.66 18.60
CA SER A 466 8.20 20.66 17.60
C SER A 466 7.59 22.03 17.90
N SER A 467 8.25 23.11 17.50
CA SER A 467 7.73 24.48 17.61
C SER A 467 6.45 24.66 16.78
N ALA A 468 5.63 25.66 17.13
CA ALA A 468 4.41 25.95 16.36
C ALA A 468 4.73 26.37 14.92
N GLU A 469 5.85 27.06 14.70
CA GLU A 469 6.30 27.48 13.37
C GLU A 469 6.72 26.28 12.52
N GLU A 470 7.54 25.38 13.06
CA GLU A 470 7.94 24.13 12.37
C GLU A 470 6.74 23.27 12.01
N ARG A 471 5.79 23.07 12.94
CA ARG A 471 4.57 22.31 12.66
C ARG A 471 3.71 22.99 11.58
N THR A 472 3.59 24.31 11.60
CA THR A 472 2.84 25.04 10.58
C THR A 472 3.46 24.86 9.21
N TYR A 473 4.79 25.01 9.10
CA TYR A 473 5.51 24.80 7.86
C TYR A 473 5.37 23.35 7.36
N ALA A 474 5.56 22.39 8.26
CA ALA A 474 5.40 20.97 7.95
C ALA A 474 3.97 20.61 7.52
N THR A 475 2.96 21.24 8.14
CA THR A 475 1.55 21.08 7.75
C THR A 475 1.28 21.70 6.38
N ASP A 476 1.83 22.87 6.09
CA ASP A 476 1.71 23.50 4.77
C ASP A 476 2.38 22.66 3.70
N TYR A 477 3.50 22.00 4.01
CA TYR A 477 4.31 21.23 3.07
C TYR A 477 3.55 20.04 2.46
N PHE A 478 2.47 19.55 3.08
CA PHE A 478 1.57 18.57 2.46
C PHE A 478 0.96 19.09 1.16
N LEU A 479 0.61 20.38 1.09
CA LEU A 479 0.15 20.97 -0.17
C LEU A 479 1.26 21.01 -1.23
N TYR A 480 2.50 21.32 -0.84
CA TYR A 480 3.63 21.27 -1.75
C TYR A 480 3.84 19.84 -2.29
N LEU A 481 3.79 18.85 -1.42
CA LEU A 481 3.91 17.44 -1.86
C LEU A 481 2.80 17.03 -2.82
N TRP A 482 1.59 17.55 -2.64
CA TRP A 482 0.43 17.28 -3.50
C TRP A 482 0.54 17.89 -4.90
N CYS A 483 0.98 19.14 -5.02
CA CYS A 483 0.91 19.88 -6.28
C CYS A 483 2.07 20.85 -6.55
N GLY A 484 3.13 20.81 -5.72
CA GLY A 484 4.30 21.66 -5.90
C GLY A 484 5.18 21.23 -7.05
N PRO A 485 5.84 22.16 -7.75
CA PRO A 485 6.84 21.85 -8.75
C PRO A 485 8.00 21.07 -8.09
N ASP A 486 8.56 20.09 -8.78
CA ASP A 486 9.66 19.25 -8.27
C ASP A 486 9.31 18.35 -7.06
N SER A 487 8.03 18.28 -6.65
CA SER A 487 7.60 17.28 -5.67
C SER A 487 7.82 15.87 -6.21
N PRO A 488 8.52 14.97 -5.49
CA PRO A 488 8.73 13.60 -5.96
C PRO A 488 7.42 12.79 -6.05
N LEU A 489 6.32 13.29 -5.47
CA LEU A 489 4.99 12.66 -5.53
C LEU A 489 4.11 13.22 -6.64
N PHE A 490 4.48 14.34 -7.25
CA PHE A 490 3.72 14.98 -8.31
C PHE A 490 4.49 15.02 -9.63
N ASP A 491 5.69 15.57 -9.63
CA ASP A 491 6.67 15.66 -10.72
C ASP A 491 6.05 16.01 -12.09
N LYS A 492 5.27 17.10 -12.09
CA LYS A 492 4.68 17.70 -13.27
C LYS A 492 4.84 19.22 -13.23
N SER A 493 4.78 19.86 -14.40
CA SER A 493 4.95 21.30 -14.54
C SER A 493 3.89 22.12 -13.79
N LYS A 494 2.64 21.64 -13.75
CA LYS A 494 1.51 22.26 -13.06
C LYS A 494 0.40 21.24 -12.81
N MET A 495 -0.47 21.53 -11.85
CA MET A 495 -1.73 20.80 -11.65
C MET A 495 -2.89 21.60 -12.26
N ALA A 496 -3.43 21.15 -13.38
CA ALA A 496 -4.46 21.84 -14.17
C ALA A 496 -5.89 21.62 -13.64
N THR A 497 -6.08 21.61 -12.31
CA THR A 497 -7.39 21.37 -11.71
C THR A 497 -8.38 22.50 -12.03
N PHE A 498 -7.96 23.76 -11.89
CA PHE A 498 -8.78 24.92 -12.19
C PHE A 498 -9.15 24.96 -13.69
N GLU A 499 -8.16 24.78 -14.55
CA GLU A 499 -8.32 24.86 -15.99
C GLU A 499 -9.36 23.82 -16.48
N ARG A 500 -9.32 22.61 -15.95
CA ARG A 500 -10.27 21.54 -16.30
C ARG A 500 -11.72 21.85 -15.91
N TYR A 501 -11.94 22.56 -14.80
CA TYR A 501 -13.29 22.96 -14.39
C TYR A 501 -13.78 24.22 -15.09
N PHE A 502 -12.93 25.21 -15.26
CA PHE A 502 -13.37 26.55 -15.63
C PHE A 502 -13.02 27.00 -17.05
N ILE A 503 -12.10 26.32 -17.76
CA ILE A 503 -11.65 26.74 -19.08
C ILE A 503 -11.97 25.64 -20.12
N ALA A 504 -12.58 26.03 -21.24
CA ALA A 504 -12.96 25.11 -22.30
C ALA A 504 -11.76 24.64 -23.14
N ASP A 505 -10.77 25.51 -23.35
CA ASP A 505 -9.59 25.23 -24.18
C ASP A 505 -8.72 24.14 -23.52
N LYS A 506 -8.77 22.94 -24.12
CA LYS A 506 -8.02 21.76 -23.64
C LYS A 506 -6.50 21.93 -23.66
N ALA A 507 -5.96 22.89 -24.43
CA ALA A 507 -4.54 23.19 -24.40
C ALA A 507 -4.06 23.63 -23.01
N THR A 508 -4.94 24.30 -22.22
CA THR A 508 -4.64 24.73 -20.86
C THR A 508 -4.61 23.56 -19.86
N HIS A 509 -5.21 22.42 -20.22
CA HIS A 509 -5.30 21.23 -19.36
C HIS A 509 -4.05 20.36 -19.38
N ASN A 510 -3.03 20.69 -20.18
CA ASN A 510 -1.82 19.91 -20.29
C ASN A 510 -0.97 20.04 -19.03
N GLU A 511 -0.53 18.90 -18.52
CA GLU A 511 0.40 18.75 -17.38
C GLU A 511 1.66 18.04 -17.89
N GLU A 512 2.71 18.80 -18.16
CA GLU A 512 3.96 18.22 -18.64
C GLU A 512 4.63 17.42 -17.53
N LYS A 513 4.94 16.14 -17.81
CA LYS A 513 5.62 15.24 -16.89
C LYS A 513 7.06 15.66 -16.68
N GLY A 514 7.58 15.45 -15.47
CA GLY A 514 8.97 15.69 -15.11
C GLY A 514 9.95 14.78 -15.87
N ASN A 515 11.25 15.09 -15.71
CA ASN A 515 12.30 14.41 -16.47
C ASN A 515 12.43 12.93 -16.07
N TYR A 516 12.13 12.54 -14.82
CA TYR A 516 12.11 11.14 -14.44
C TYR A 516 11.26 10.29 -15.39
N PHE A 517 10.02 10.72 -15.67
CA PHE A 517 9.11 9.97 -16.54
C PHE A 517 9.56 9.94 -18.01
N LYS A 518 10.38 10.89 -18.44
CA LYS A 518 10.92 10.95 -19.80
C LYS A 518 12.16 10.05 -19.94
N LEU A 519 12.93 9.90 -18.87
CA LEU A 519 14.25 9.28 -18.87
C LEU A 519 14.29 7.88 -18.24
N ARG A 520 13.22 7.45 -17.59
CA ARG A 520 13.17 6.18 -16.84
C ARG A 520 13.33 4.90 -17.67
N ASP A 521 13.32 5.00 -19.00
CA ASP A 521 13.59 3.87 -19.90
C ASP A 521 15.11 3.72 -20.20
N ASP A 522 15.94 4.71 -19.83
CA ASP A 522 17.40 4.67 -19.99
C ASP A 522 18.03 3.87 -18.83
N GLU A 523 18.71 2.78 -19.19
CA GLU A 523 19.33 1.85 -18.24
C GLU A 523 20.42 2.54 -17.39
N GLN A 524 21.22 3.44 -17.98
CA GLN A 524 22.29 4.13 -17.27
C GLN A 524 21.75 5.12 -16.24
N ILE A 525 20.67 5.80 -16.56
CA ILE A 525 20.00 6.73 -15.62
C ILE A 525 19.40 5.97 -14.44
N VAL A 526 18.76 4.83 -14.71
CA VAL A 526 18.21 3.95 -13.66
C VAL A 526 19.35 3.43 -12.77
N ASP A 527 20.48 3.02 -13.32
CA ASP A 527 21.66 2.63 -12.55
C ASP A 527 22.21 3.77 -11.69
N ASN A 528 22.31 4.98 -12.24
CA ASN A 528 22.79 6.16 -11.50
C ASN A 528 21.89 6.49 -10.30
N ILE A 529 20.57 6.35 -10.47
CA ILE A 529 19.61 6.51 -9.36
C ILE A 529 19.88 5.45 -8.28
N MET A 530 20.00 4.18 -8.64
CA MET A 530 20.25 3.10 -7.67
C MET A 530 21.58 3.29 -6.95
N ASP A 531 22.63 3.74 -7.65
CA ASP A 531 23.94 4.05 -7.07
C ASP A 531 23.85 5.18 -6.03
N ALA A 532 23.10 6.23 -6.32
CA ALA A 532 22.88 7.35 -5.40
C ALA A 532 22.13 6.94 -4.12
N PHE A 533 21.26 5.93 -4.22
CA PHE A 533 20.60 5.35 -3.06
C PHE A 533 21.45 4.31 -2.33
N GLY A 534 22.60 3.91 -2.89
CA GLY A 534 23.50 2.92 -2.32
C GLY A 534 23.07 1.47 -2.56
N VAL A 535 22.18 1.23 -3.53
CA VAL A 535 21.78 -0.12 -3.95
C VAL A 535 22.89 -0.70 -4.83
N LYS A 536 23.48 -1.82 -4.40
CA LYS A 536 24.64 -2.43 -5.02
C LYS A 536 24.34 -3.84 -5.52
N GLY A 537 25.11 -4.30 -6.49
CA GLY A 537 25.01 -5.65 -7.06
C GLY A 537 24.45 -5.64 -8.48
N GLU A 538 24.49 -6.81 -9.14
CA GLU A 538 24.01 -6.96 -10.52
C GLU A 538 22.48 -7.08 -10.59
N ASN A 539 21.90 -7.81 -9.64
CA ASN A 539 20.43 -8.03 -9.55
C ASN A 539 19.80 -6.99 -8.64
N ARG A 540 19.67 -5.77 -9.16
CA ARG A 540 19.08 -4.62 -8.46
C ARG A 540 18.01 -3.97 -9.32
N HIS A 541 16.92 -3.53 -8.69
CA HIS A 541 15.78 -3.01 -9.42
C HIS A 541 15.21 -1.76 -8.74
N ILE A 542 14.51 -0.96 -9.54
CA ILE A 542 13.56 0.03 -9.06
C ILE A 542 12.15 -0.53 -9.26
N ILE A 543 11.30 -0.40 -8.26
CA ILE A 543 9.88 -0.76 -8.33
C ILE A 543 9.08 0.45 -7.89
N ASN A 544 8.18 0.95 -8.75
CA ASN A 544 7.32 2.09 -8.46
C ASN A 544 5.92 1.99 -9.10
N GLY A 545 5.03 2.96 -8.77
CA GLY A 545 3.66 3.07 -9.24
C GLY A 545 3.33 4.43 -9.87
N HIS A 546 2.19 5.01 -9.46
CA HIS A 546 1.71 6.38 -9.69
C HIS A 546 1.22 6.69 -11.11
N VAL A 547 1.89 6.24 -12.15
CA VAL A 547 1.48 6.50 -13.54
C VAL A 547 1.01 5.20 -14.15
N PRO A 548 -0.29 5.07 -14.42
CA PRO A 548 -0.85 3.84 -14.96
C PRO A 548 -0.19 3.43 -16.27
N VAL A 549 0.11 2.14 -16.38
CA VAL A 549 0.64 1.52 -17.61
C VAL A 549 -0.51 1.29 -18.58
N HIS A 550 -0.44 1.89 -19.76
CA HIS A 550 -1.45 1.75 -20.79
C HIS A 550 -1.22 0.48 -21.63
N VAL A 551 -1.59 -0.66 -21.09
CA VAL A 551 -1.40 -1.98 -21.75
C VAL A 551 -2.16 -2.05 -23.07
N CYS A 552 -3.35 -1.46 -23.14
CA CYS A 552 -4.12 -1.38 -24.38
C CYS A 552 -3.38 -0.65 -25.53
N ASN A 553 -2.41 0.22 -25.20
CA ASN A 553 -1.55 0.92 -26.16
C ASN A 553 -0.20 0.20 -26.37
N GLY A 554 -0.01 -1.00 -25.78
CA GLY A 554 1.22 -1.77 -25.90
C GLY A 554 2.35 -1.29 -24.98
N GLU A 555 2.06 -0.46 -23.96
CA GLU A 555 3.08 -0.03 -23.00
C GLU A 555 3.53 -1.21 -22.14
N ASN A 556 4.85 -1.40 -22.01
CA ASN A 556 5.42 -2.44 -21.18
C ASN A 556 5.70 -1.93 -19.75
N PRO A 557 5.21 -2.59 -18.70
CA PRO A 557 5.52 -2.24 -17.31
C PRO A 557 7.00 -2.44 -16.93
N VAL A 558 7.70 -3.31 -17.65
CA VAL A 558 9.13 -3.59 -17.44
C VAL A 558 9.95 -2.69 -18.36
N LYS A 559 10.77 -1.82 -17.78
CA LYS A 559 11.52 -0.74 -18.42
C LYS A 559 13.03 -0.88 -18.14
N ALA A 560 13.85 -0.07 -18.81
CA ALA A 560 15.31 -0.01 -18.60
C ALA A 560 15.95 -1.42 -18.59
N ASN A 561 15.62 -2.23 -19.61
CA ASN A 561 16.15 -3.59 -19.78
C ASN A 561 15.91 -4.50 -18.54
N GLY A 562 14.77 -4.35 -17.86
CA GLY A 562 14.39 -5.14 -16.68
C GLY A 562 14.74 -4.50 -15.34
N LYS A 563 15.50 -3.41 -15.30
CA LYS A 563 15.95 -2.75 -14.07
C LYS A 563 14.88 -1.87 -13.40
N LEU A 564 13.82 -1.51 -14.12
CA LEU A 564 12.69 -0.74 -13.58
C LEU A 564 11.38 -1.47 -13.87
N MET A 565 10.56 -1.63 -12.84
CA MET A 565 9.22 -2.20 -12.91
C MET A 565 8.19 -1.18 -12.43
N VAL A 566 7.31 -0.75 -13.34
CA VAL A 566 6.18 0.13 -13.03
C VAL A 566 4.94 -0.73 -12.84
N ILE A 567 4.42 -0.81 -11.61
CA ILE A 567 3.36 -1.75 -11.27
C ILE A 567 1.99 -1.09 -11.04
N ASP A 568 1.81 0.16 -11.47
CA ASP A 568 0.49 0.77 -11.55
C ASP A 568 -0.26 0.21 -12.75
N GLY A 569 -1.18 -0.70 -12.50
CA GLY A 569 -2.05 -1.30 -13.50
C GLY A 569 -3.46 -0.69 -13.54
N GLY A 570 -3.71 0.36 -12.74
CA GLY A 570 -5.01 1.01 -12.65
C GLY A 570 -6.04 0.14 -11.93
N PHE A 571 -5.84 -0.19 -10.65
CA PHE A 571 -6.83 -0.90 -9.82
C PHE A 571 -8.19 -0.20 -9.81
N SER A 572 -8.19 1.13 -9.81
CA SER A 572 -9.44 1.90 -9.83
C SER A 572 -10.25 1.64 -11.09
N GLN A 573 -11.53 1.30 -10.91
CA GLN A 573 -12.49 1.09 -12.02
C GLN A 573 -12.51 2.25 -13.01
N ALA A 574 -12.22 3.47 -12.58
CA ALA A 574 -12.15 4.65 -13.43
C ALA A 574 -11.10 4.54 -14.55
N TYR A 575 -10.06 3.73 -14.36
CA TYR A 575 -8.95 3.56 -15.31
C TYR A 575 -9.04 2.31 -16.17
N HIS A 576 -9.88 1.32 -15.85
CA HIS A 576 -9.93 0.05 -16.58
C HIS A 576 -10.10 0.21 -18.11
N LYS A 577 -10.81 1.26 -18.54
CA LYS A 577 -10.98 1.55 -19.98
C LYS A 577 -9.70 2.11 -20.63
N GLU A 578 -8.87 2.79 -19.86
CA GLU A 578 -7.64 3.43 -20.31
C GLU A 578 -6.45 2.47 -20.26
N THR A 579 -6.37 1.65 -19.21
CA THR A 579 -5.28 0.69 -19.01
C THR A 579 -5.51 -0.63 -19.73
N GLY A 580 -6.76 -1.07 -19.82
CA GLY A 580 -7.14 -2.38 -20.36
C GLY A 580 -7.03 -3.53 -19.36
N ILE A 581 -6.64 -3.25 -18.11
CA ILE A 581 -6.48 -4.21 -17.02
C ILE A 581 -7.00 -3.62 -15.71
N ALA A 582 -7.01 -4.42 -14.65
CA ALA A 582 -7.47 -4.03 -13.32
C ALA A 582 -6.38 -4.17 -12.24
N GLY A 583 -5.15 -3.92 -12.57
CA GLY A 583 -4.03 -3.88 -11.64
C GLY A 583 -2.94 -4.91 -11.89
N TYR A 584 -1.82 -4.69 -11.24
CA TYR A 584 -0.70 -5.63 -11.20
C TYR A 584 -0.41 -6.08 -9.76
N THR A 585 0.07 -7.32 -9.64
CA THR A 585 0.87 -7.75 -8.48
C THR A 585 2.23 -8.19 -8.99
N LEU A 586 3.30 -7.61 -8.49
CA LEU A 586 4.63 -8.14 -8.70
C LEU A 586 4.95 -9.10 -7.56
N VAL A 587 5.35 -10.31 -7.88
CA VAL A 587 5.69 -11.38 -6.93
C VAL A 587 7.17 -11.69 -7.02
N TYR A 588 7.90 -11.48 -5.92
CA TYR A 588 9.32 -11.83 -5.80
C TYR A 588 9.49 -13.06 -4.93
N HIS A 589 9.76 -14.19 -5.56
CA HIS A 589 9.98 -15.46 -4.88
C HIS A 589 11.43 -15.95 -5.02
N SER A 590 11.76 -17.10 -4.47
CA SER A 590 13.12 -17.64 -4.44
C SER A 590 13.74 -17.94 -5.81
N ARG A 591 13.01 -17.77 -6.91
CA ARG A 591 13.51 -17.97 -8.29
C ARG A 591 13.48 -16.71 -9.14
N GLY A 592 13.07 -15.56 -8.61
CA GLY A 592 13.04 -14.29 -9.33
C GLY A 592 11.68 -13.61 -9.30
N PHE A 593 11.44 -12.75 -10.27
CA PHE A 593 10.26 -11.89 -10.37
C PHE A 593 9.22 -12.44 -11.36
N VAL A 594 7.98 -12.40 -10.93
CA VAL A 594 6.81 -12.71 -11.74
C VAL A 594 5.81 -11.59 -11.63
N LEU A 595 5.40 -11.02 -12.75
CA LEU A 595 4.35 -10.01 -12.83
C LEU A 595 3.01 -10.70 -13.11
N VAL A 596 2.05 -10.48 -12.23
CA VAL A 596 0.68 -10.99 -12.34
C VAL A 596 -0.21 -9.81 -12.73
N GLN A 597 -0.79 -9.89 -13.92
CA GLN A 597 -1.75 -8.91 -14.44
C GLN A 597 -3.16 -9.39 -14.16
N HIS A 598 -3.98 -8.57 -13.54
CA HIS A 598 -5.35 -8.89 -13.14
C HIS A 598 -6.38 -8.34 -14.12
N GLU A 599 -7.41 -9.14 -14.41
CA GLU A 599 -8.65 -8.67 -15.03
C GLU A 599 -9.58 -8.08 -13.94
N PRO A 600 -10.61 -7.29 -14.33
CA PRO A 600 -11.56 -6.74 -13.37
C PRO A 600 -12.22 -7.80 -12.49
N PHE A 601 -12.21 -7.58 -11.19
CA PHE A 601 -12.91 -8.41 -10.22
C PHE A 601 -14.41 -8.07 -10.24
N THR A 602 -15.27 -9.08 -10.26
CA THR A 602 -16.73 -8.87 -10.30
C THR A 602 -17.25 -8.45 -8.93
N SER A 603 -17.21 -9.34 -7.96
CA SER A 603 -17.56 -9.09 -6.56
C SER A 603 -17.13 -10.25 -5.67
N THR A 604 -16.99 -10.00 -4.39
CA THR A 604 -16.78 -11.03 -3.36
C THR A 604 -17.94 -12.04 -3.33
N LEU A 605 -19.17 -11.56 -3.50
CA LEU A 605 -20.36 -12.42 -3.50
C LEU A 605 -20.34 -13.41 -4.67
N ASP A 606 -20.02 -12.94 -5.88
CA ASP A 606 -19.90 -13.81 -7.06
C ASP A 606 -18.78 -14.83 -6.89
N ALA A 607 -17.62 -14.41 -6.34
CA ALA A 607 -16.52 -15.32 -6.08
C ALA A 607 -16.91 -16.47 -5.14
N ILE A 608 -17.65 -16.18 -4.09
CA ILE A 608 -18.10 -17.17 -3.11
C ILE A 608 -19.18 -18.11 -3.71
N GLN A 609 -20.19 -17.54 -4.37
CA GLN A 609 -21.34 -18.31 -4.87
C GLN A 609 -21.01 -19.15 -6.10
N LYS A 610 -20.23 -18.59 -7.03
CA LYS A 610 -19.93 -19.21 -8.34
C LYS A 610 -18.56 -19.88 -8.37
N CYS A 611 -17.79 -19.84 -7.27
CA CYS A 611 -16.40 -20.31 -7.20
C CYS A 611 -15.53 -19.71 -8.31
N THR A 612 -15.70 -18.40 -8.56
CA THR A 612 -14.92 -17.66 -9.56
C THR A 612 -13.70 -17.00 -8.89
N ASP A 613 -12.61 -16.93 -9.64
CA ASP A 613 -11.38 -16.24 -9.22
C ASP A 613 -11.10 -15.08 -10.17
N ILE A 614 -10.25 -14.14 -9.78
CA ILE A 614 -9.73 -13.12 -10.69
C ILE A 614 -8.95 -13.83 -11.79
N LYS A 615 -9.35 -13.61 -13.03
CA LYS A 615 -8.53 -14.05 -14.16
C LYS A 615 -7.26 -13.24 -14.18
N SER A 616 -6.15 -13.94 -14.27
CA SER A 616 -4.84 -13.30 -14.25
C SER A 616 -3.92 -13.95 -15.28
N THR A 617 -3.15 -13.10 -15.95
CA THR A 617 -2.03 -13.55 -16.80
C THR A 617 -0.72 -13.34 -16.06
N THR A 618 0.20 -14.24 -16.26
CA THR A 618 1.48 -14.26 -15.55
C THR A 618 2.62 -14.09 -16.54
N GLN A 619 3.48 -13.09 -16.31
CA GLN A 619 4.70 -12.84 -17.05
C GLN A 619 5.91 -13.05 -16.16
N ILE A 620 6.85 -13.89 -16.60
CA ILE A 620 8.15 -13.99 -15.94
C ILE A 620 8.97 -12.78 -16.34
N VAL A 621 9.34 -11.97 -15.37
CA VAL A 621 10.18 -10.78 -15.57
C VAL A 621 11.66 -11.16 -15.47
N GLU A 622 12.00 -11.92 -14.44
CA GLU A 622 13.34 -12.42 -14.20
C GLU A 622 13.31 -13.82 -13.61
N MET A 623 14.22 -14.67 -14.04
CA MET A 623 14.38 -16.01 -13.50
C MET A 623 15.83 -16.26 -13.13
N SER A 624 16.10 -16.51 -11.86
CA SER A 624 17.45 -16.87 -11.38
C SER A 624 17.73 -18.35 -11.67
N ALA A 625 18.91 -18.64 -12.19
CA ALA A 625 19.41 -20.00 -12.38
C ALA A 625 19.55 -20.75 -11.04
N HIS A 626 19.95 -20.04 -9.99
CA HIS A 626 20.07 -20.57 -8.64
C HIS A 626 18.90 -20.10 -7.78
N ARG A 627 18.36 -21.03 -6.98
CA ARG A 627 17.30 -20.72 -6.03
C ARG A 627 17.86 -19.82 -4.92
N MET A 628 17.34 -18.61 -4.78
CA MET A 628 17.71 -17.71 -3.70
C MET A 628 17.32 -18.29 -2.34
N ARG A 629 18.22 -18.12 -1.37
CA ARG A 629 18.06 -18.53 0.02
C ARG A 629 17.84 -17.32 0.91
N VAL A 630 17.47 -17.57 2.15
CA VAL A 630 17.41 -16.51 3.18
C VAL A 630 18.78 -15.83 3.31
N ALA A 631 19.89 -16.54 3.18
CA ALA A 631 21.25 -15.98 3.23
C ALA A 631 21.48 -14.85 2.21
N ASP A 632 20.77 -14.86 1.09
CA ASP A 632 20.92 -13.88 0.01
C ASP A 632 20.08 -12.61 0.22
N THR A 633 19.31 -12.55 1.32
CA THR A 633 18.37 -11.47 1.64
C THR A 633 18.89 -10.53 2.73
N ASP A 634 18.21 -9.38 2.92
CA ASP A 634 18.49 -8.46 4.02
C ASP A 634 18.35 -9.14 5.39
N ILE A 635 17.31 -9.94 5.56
CA ILE A 635 17.10 -10.75 6.77
C ILE A 635 18.30 -11.70 6.97
N GLY A 636 18.78 -12.32 5.89
CA GLY A 636 19.94 -13.21 5.96
C GLY A 636 21.22 -12.49 6.36
N ARG A 637 21.42 -11.25 5.91
CA ARG A 637 22.54 -10.41 6.36
C ARG A 637 22.45 -10.10 7.84
N GLU A 638 21.26 -9.83 8.35
CA GLU A 638 21.02 -9.57 9.77
C GLU A 638 21.24 -10.82 10.63
N LEU A 639 20.71 -11.99 10.20
CA LEU A 639 20.97 -13.28 10.88
C LEU A 639 22.47 -13.63 10.89
N SER A 640 23.18 -13.32 9.80
CA SER A 640 24.64 -13.54 9.73
C SER A 640 25.41 -12.67 10.72
N LYS A 641 24.99 -11.43 10.98
CA LYS A 641 25.54 -10.59 12.05
C LYS A 641 25.28 -11.20 13.42
N GLN A 642 24.04 -11.64 13.70
CA GLN A 642 23.70 -12.29 14.96
C GLN A 642 24.54 -13.56 15.19
N ILE A 643 24.77 -14.35 14.14
CA ILE A 643 25.65 -15.52 14.23
C ILE A 643 27.07 -15.10 14.62
N ASN A 644 27.63 -14.04 14.03
CA ASN A 644 28.96 -13.54 14.37
C ASN A 644 29.02 -13.06 15.83
N ASP A 645 28.01 -12.35 16.28
CA ASP A 645 27.92 -11.88 17.68
C ASP A 645 27.86 -13.06 18.67
N LEU A 646 27.05 -14.08 18.39
CA LEU A 646 26.97 -15.30 19.18
C LEU A 646 28.30 -16.11 19.17
N GLN A 647 29.01 -16.12 18.03
CA GLN A 647 30.34 -16.73 17.94
C GLN A 647 31.37 -16.00 18.82
N GLN A 648 31.30 -14.67 18.90
CA GLN A 648 32.12 -13.89 19.81
C GLN A 648 31.76 -14.17 21.28
N LEU A 649 30.47 -14.31 21.60
CA LEU A 649 30.01 -14.70 22.92
C LEU A 649 30.54 -16.10 23.31
N LEU A 650 30.45 -17.08 22.41
CA LEU A 650 31.04 -18.41 22.61
C LEU A 650 32.55 -18.35 22.86
N TYR A 651 33.26 -17.50 22.11
CA TYR A 651 34.69 -17.27 22.33
C TYR A 651 34.94 -16.72 23.74
N ALA A 652 34.14 -15.71 24.18
CA ALA A 652 34.24 -15.11 25.50
C ALA A 652 33.99 -16.13 26.65
N TYR A 653 33.01 -16.99 26.49
CA TYR A 653 32.79 -18.11 27.47
C TYR A 653 33.97 -19.06 27.52
N ARG A 654 34.41 -19.57 26.37
CA ARG A 654 35.49 -20.57 26.27
C ARG A 654 36.85 -20.08 26.79
N HIS A 655 37.08 -18.76 26.77
CA HIS A 655 38.32 -18.16 27.21
C HIS A 655 38.21 -17.42 28.57
N GLY A 656 37.06 -17.56 29.25
CA GLY A 656 36.85 -17.02 30.59
C GLY A 656 36.66 -15.51 30.68
N TYR A 657 36.42 -14.81 29.55
CA TYR A 657 36.09 -13.37 29.55
C TYR A 657 34.70 -13.11 30.15
N ILE A 658 33.77 -14.03 30.00
CA ILE A 658 32.44 -14.01 30.61
C ILE A 658 32.22 -15.39 31.27
N LYS A 659 31.64 -15.39 32.46
CA LYS A 659 31.25 -16.65 33.12
C LYS A 659 29.89 -17.12 32.60
N GLU A 660 29.80 -18.42 32.36
CA GLU A 660 28.52 -19.05 32.06
C GLU A 660 27.62 -19.04 33.30
N ALA A 661 26.32 -18.75 33.12
CA ALA A 661 25.34 -19.02 34.15
C ALA A 661 25.02 -20.53 34.20
N MET A 662 24.88 -21.10 35.38
CA MET A 662 24.45 -22.50 35.52
C MET A 662 23.04 -22.64 34.91
N SER A 663 22.88 -23.60 34.01
CA SER A 663 21.56 -24.00 33.54
C SER A 663 20.73 -24.47 34.72
N ASN A 664 19.71 -23.70 35.11
CA ASN A 664 18.66 -24.23 35.95
C ASN A 664 17.87 -25.26 35.10
N LYS A 665 18.24 -26.53 35.26
CA LYS A 665 17.43 -27.65 34.76
C LYS A 665 16.16 -27.77 35.59
#